data_8fb600cea4aaaf29275e5553cdcbf18f
#
_entry.id   8fb600cea4aaaf29275e5553cdcbf18f
#
_cell.length_a   1.000
_cell.length_b   1.000
_cell.length_c   1.000
_cell.angle_alpha   90.00
_cell.angle_beta   90.00
_cell.angle_gamma   90.00
#
_symmetry.space_group_name_H-M   'P 1'
#
loop_
_entity.id
_entity.type
_entity.pdbx_description
1 polymer ?
#
loop_
_entity_poly.entity_id
_entity_poly.type
_entity_poly.pdbx_seq_one_letter_code
_entity_poly.pdbx_strand_id
1 'polypeptide(L)'
;METQQYKSSKRRENRKTALKILICIFVTTMISVFGIVLLTSNLSFLVNWYEKMMAVEYKDISYMEDLEQLLYKHETLVFQHMVAADQDTKDSLLAKAYELQQEINELLVVFDDHIKGRENAELFHTIYSGVGSYFNKIDIIFDFSSSGDVATAEYYMNMTLANNIAQVNDNVEQLKENIELAVREKNEQIEKQVNRTSKMVVLLVVMLLSFAVIEHLLCGKLTKRIVYIDPLTGTANADAMEAYMTRMQKKKRLDRFTEVLINMKDFNYLNRQYGTDVGDALLTAYGQALRAKMQDSEVLSRQSGDTFLALLKKERAEDFLEYLKAVKVEIPVADVKRSFDLHCRCAVYPIRQEDTAGDALNNVSMTLSIAKRSGNKDQVWFSEKRYKQMMEEQEVLELFEKGMKQEEFVVYYQPKVNARTKKLCGCEALVRWFHEGQMVPPGKFIPVLESEGKVVELDFYVFEHVCRDIAEWVKKGIEPVRISSNFSKLHLQNPNLAEDILSIMRKYEIDPKYIELELTESSGYDDLVMLKKFVKQMNEEQVHTSMDDFGTGYSSLSMLKDVDVDVVKLDKSFLNGVDQGDESKEKMISHLIHMIRDLQRTVVCEGVETKKEYEFLKGVDCDMIQGYLFDKPLPHDEFEQRLTHPEYKV
;
A
#
# COMPACT_ATOMS: atom_id res chain seq x y z
N MET A 1 -68.99 16.19 -51.81
CA MET A 1 -69.09 16.91 -50.52
C MET A 1 -68.52 16.09 -49.36
N GLU A 2 -68.73 14.80 -49.27
CA GLU A 2 -68.24 13.94 -48.18
C GLU A 2 -66.72 13.85 -48.09
N THR A 3 -65.98 13.81 -49.17
CA THR A 3 -64.51 13.79 -49.19
C THR A 3 -63.86 15.09 -48.72
N GLN A 4 -64.55 16.24 -48.88
CA GLN A 4 -64.09 17.52 -48.35
C GLN A 4 -64.38 17.65 -46.83
N GLN A 5 -65.50 17.14 -46.38
CA GLN A 5 -65.84 17.08 -44.94
C GLN A 5 -64.93 16.11 -44.18
N TYR A 6 -64.64 14.96 -44.76
CA TYR A 6 -63.68 13.99 -44.19
C TYR A 6 -62.28 14.56 -44.10
N LYS A 7 -61.80 15.24 -45.14
CA LYS A 7 -60.47 15.93 -45.11
C LYS A 7 -60.43 17.08 -44.10
N SER A 8 -61.52 17.81 -43.92
CA SER A 8 -61.61 18.91 -42.94
C SER A 8 -61.71 18.39 -41.51
N SER A 9 -62.44 17.32 -41.28
CA SER A 9 -62.53 16.62 -40.00
C SER A 9 -61.16 16.04 -39.59
N LYS A 10 -60.49 15.36 -40.51
CA LYS A 10 -59.16 14.77 -40.27
C LYS A 10 -58.06 15.86 -40.10
N ARG A 11 -58.19 17.00 -40.77
CA ARG A 11 -57.33 18.18 -40.51
C ARG A 11 -57.60 18.79 -39.13
N ARG A 12 -58.85 18.81 -38.68
CA ARG A 12 -59.23 19.33 -37.35
C ARG A 12 -58.76 18.40 -36.23
N GLU A 13 -58.84 17.09 -36.47
CA GLU A 13 -58.38 16.06 -35.55
C GLU A 13 -56.83 16.06 -35.45
N ASN A 14 -56.14 16.17 -36.61
CA ASN A 14 -54.72 16.32 -36.64
C ASN A 14 -54.22 17.64 -36.01
N ARG A 15 -54.98 18.75 -36.16
CA ARG A 15 -54.69 20.00 -35.45
C ARG A 15 -54.93 19.89 -33.95
N LYS A 16 -55.98 19.21 -33.52
CA LYS A 16 -56.22 18.96 -32.08
C LYS A 16 -55.17 18.05 -31.50
N THR A 17 -54.75 17.04 -32.23
CA THR A 17 -53.66 16.14 -31.81
C THR A 17 -52.30 16.87 -31.82
N ALA A 18 -52.01 17.68 -32.84
CA ALA A 18 -50.86 18.53 -32.87
C ALA A 18 -50.83 19.56 -31.74
N LEU A 19 -52.00 20.19 -31.46
CA LEU A 19 -52.14 21.12 -30.34
C LEU A 19 -51.98 20.44 -28.98
N LYS A 20 -52.52 19.23 -28.79
CA LYS A 20 -52.29 18.42 -27.58
C LYS A 20 -50.82 18.05 -27.43
N ILE A 21 -50.17 17.67 -28.52
CA ILE A 21 -48.77 17.40 -28.54
C ILE A 21 -47.97 18.67 -28.23
N LEU A 22 -48.33 19.81 -28.81
CA LEU A 22 -47.68 21.09 -28.54
C LEU A 22 -47.87 21.55 -27.06
N ILE A 23 -49.07 21.37 -26.54
CA ILE A 23 -49.39 21.66 -25.11
C ILE A 23 -48.61 20.67 -24.19
N CYS A 24 -48.56 19.39 -24.55
CA CYS A 24 -47.72 18.43 -23.83
C CYS A 24 -46.25 18.82 -23.88
N ILE A 25 -45.70 19.13 -25.05
CA ILE A 25 -44.34 19.60 -25.24
C ILE A 25 -44.10 20.90 -24.43
N PHE A 26 -45.02 21.84 -24.46
CA PHE A 26 -44.91 23.08 -23.69
C PHE A 26 -44.91 22.85 -22.17
N VAL A 27 -45.89 22.06 -21.68
CA VAL A 27 -46.00 21.74 -20.24
C VAL A 27 -44.74 20.98 -19.77
N THR A 28 -44.19 20.13 -20.58
CA THR A 28 -42.99 19.38 -20.22
C THR A 28 -41.72 20.17 -20.35
N THR A 29 -41.62 21.05 -21.35
CA THR A 29 -40.54 21.99 -21.42
C THR A 29 -40.55 22.89 -20.18
N MET A 30 -41.74 23.36 -19.72
CA MET A 30 -41.89 24.11 -18.49
C MET A 30 -41.49 23.30 -17.24
N ILE A 31 -41.96 22.06 -17.14
CA ILE A 31 -41.62 21.17 -16.00
C ILE A 31 -40.12 20.83 -16.07
N SER A 32 -39.57 20.60 -17.25
CA SER A 32 -38.13 20.36 -17.46
C SER A 32 -37.29 21.59 -17.11
N VAL A 33 -37.69 22.78 -17.54
CA VAL A 33 -37.04 24.04 -17.20
C VAL A 33 -37.08 24.29 -15.69
N PHE A 34 -38.22 24.09 -15.07
CA PHE A 34 -38.38 24.24 -13.61
C PHE A 34 -37.53 23.19 -12.85
N GLY A 35 -37.54 21.93 -13.34
CA GLY A 35 -36.69 20.86 -12.80
C GLY A 35 -35.20 21.15 -12.97
N ILE A 36 -34.81 21.71 -14.14
CA ILE A 36 -33.42 22.10 -14.40
C ILE A 36 -33.00 23.26 -13.48
N VAL A 37 -33.86 24.25 -13.29
CA VAL A 37 -33.60 25.39 -12.40
C VAL A 37 -33.43 24.91 -10.95
N LEU A 38 -34.30 24.00 -10.48
CA LEU A 38 -34.16 23.36 -9.16
C LEU A 38 -32.89 22.51 -9.06
N LEU A 39 -32.60 21.72 -10.08
CA LEU A 39 -31.38 20.91 -10.16
C LEU A 39 -30.10 21.74 -10.23
N THR A 40 -30.10 22.79 -11.06
CA THR A 40 -28.93 23.67 -11.16
C THR A 40 -28.73 24.48 -9.90
N SER A 41 -29.81 24.95 -9.24
CA SER A 41 -29.73 25.64 -7.95
C SER A 41 -29.20 24.70 -6.85
N ASN A 42 -29.71 23.49 -6.77
CA ASN A 42 -29.20 22.47 -5.82
C ASN A 42 -27.80 21.95 -6.20
N LEU A 43 -27.53 21.76 -7.50
CA LEU A 43 -26.23 21.34 -7.97
C LEU A 43 -25.18 22.46 -7.77
N SER A 44 -25.52 23.71 -8.05
CA SER A 44 -24.64 24.86 -7.77
C SER A 44 -24.38 25.01 -6.26
N PHE A 45 -25.38 24.75 -5.43
CA PHE A 45 -25.19 24.71 -3.99
C PHE A 45 -24.26 23.56 -3.57
N LEU A 46 -24.51 22.36 -4.08
CA LEU A 46 -23.68 21.17 -3.82
C LEU A 46 -22.27 21.32 -4.39
N VAL A 47 -22.11 21.83 -5.61
CA VAL A 47 -20.81 22.06 -6.24
C VAL A 47 -20.06 23.15 -5.50
N ASN A 48 -20.69 24.28 -5.19
CA ASN A 48 -20.05 25.38 -4.47
C ASN A 48 -19.66 24.98 -3.03
N TRP A 49 -20.48 24.14 -2.43
CA TRP A 49 -20.24 23.59 -1.11
C TRP A 49 -19.13 22.52 -1.15
N TYR A 50 -19.18 21.62 -2.16
CA TYR A 50 -18.16 20.61 -2.44
C TYR A 50 -16.83 21.25 -2.81
N GLU A 51 -16.82 22.24 -3.72
CA GLU A 51 -15.61 22.99 -4.08
C GLU A 51 -15.01 23.74 -2.87
N LYS A 52 -15.85 24.37 -2.04
CA LYS A 52 -15.37 24.99 -0.80
C LYS A 52 -14.82 23.99 0.19
N MET A 53 -15.46 22.84 0.34
CA MET A 53 -15.02 21.77 1.22
C MET A 53 -13.73 21.15 0.71
N MET A 54 -13.70 20.79 -0.59
CA MET A 54 -12.53 20.18 -1.23
C MET A 54 -11.36 21.15 -1.33
N ALA A 55 -11.60 22.41 -1.68
CA ALA A 55 -10.55 23.42 -1.75
C ALA A 55 -9.89 23.69 -0.40
N VAL A 56 -10.64 23.53 0.68
CA VAL A 56 -10.15 23.81 2.03
C VAL A 56 -9.47 22.60 2.64
N GLU A 57 -10.08 21.44 2.60
CA GLU A 57 -9.61 20.26 3.34
C GLU A 57 -8.58 19.42 2.59
N TYR A 58 -8.69 19.30 1.26
CA TYR A 58 -7.61 18.74 0.46
C TYR A 58 -6.37 19.62 0.41
N LYS A 59 -6.58 20.92 0.51
CA LYS A 59 -5.48 21.86 0.61
C LYS A 59 -4.75 21.69 1.96
N ASP A 60 -5.50 21.39 3.02
CA ASP A 60 -4.92 21.12 4.34
C ASP A 60 -4.08 19.82 4.31
N ILE A 61 -4.59 18.77 3.68
CA ILE A 61 -3.84 17.51 3.48
C ILE A 61 -2.61 17.77 2.61
N SER A 62 -2.78 18.50 1.50
CA SER A 62 -1.67 18.86 0.62
C SER A 62 -0.58 19.65 1.35
N TYR A 63 -0.96 20.59 2.19
CA TYR A 63 0.01 21.32 3.01
C TYR A 63 0.78 20.41 3.97
N MET A 64 0.11 19.41 4.52
CA MET A 64 0.77 18.45 5.41
C MET A 64 1.69 17.50 4.66
N GLU A 65 1.27 17.03 3.46
CA GLU A 65 2.12 16.24 2.57
C GLU A 65 3.34 17.04 2.09
N ASP A 66 3.14 18.30 1.73
CA ASP A 66 4.22 19.20 1.34
C ASP A 66 5.18 19.43 2.52
N LEU A 67 4.65 19.64 3.72
CA LEU A 67 5.46 19.78 4.94
C LEU A 67 6.30 18.54 5.21
N GLU A 68 5.72 17.35 5.14
CA GLU A 68 6.47 16.09 5.29
C GLU A 68 7.58 15.95 4.25
N GLN A 69 7.27 16.24 2.99
CA GLN A 69 8.27 16.16 1.92
C GLN A 69 9.40 17.17 2.12
N LEU A 70 9.08 18.40 2.53
CA LEU A 70 10.06 19.43 2.76
C LEU A 70 10.93 19.10 3.98
N LEU A 71 10.33 18.62 5.07
CA LEU A 71 11.06 18.17 6.26
C LEU A 71 11.99 16.99 5.93
N TYR A 72 11.52 16.01 5.16
CA TYR A 72 12.36 14.89 4.70
C TYR A 72 13.54 15.34 3.82
N LYS A 73 13.29 16.25 2.89
CA LYS A 73 14.37 16.84 2.06
C LYS A 73 15.36 17.61 2.91
N HIS A 74 14.86 18.37 3.88
CA HIS A 74 15.70 19.16 4.77
C HIS A 74 16.58 18.25 5.65
N GLU A 75 16.02 17.20 6.24
CA GLU A 75 16.75 16.19 7.00
C GLU A 75 17.85 15.51 6.15
N THR A 76 17.52 15.22 4.89
CA THR A 76 18.49 14.66 3.92
C THR A 76 19.67 15.61 3.70
N LEU A 77 19.41 16.92 3.57
CA LEU A 77 20.48 17.92 3.40
C LEU A 77 21.34 18.02 4.67
N VAL A 78 20.74 17.96 5.84
CA VAL A 78 21.48 17.94 7.12
C VAL A 78 22.42 16.76 7.17
N PHE A 79 21.93 15.56 6.81
CA PHE A 79 22.74 14.36 6.75
C PHE A 79 23.89 14.48 5.73
N GLN A 80 23.57 14.96 4.53
CA GLN A 80 24.60 15.19 3.48
C GLN A 80 25.67 16.17 3.94
N HIS A 81 25.29 17.23 4.66
CA HIS A 81 26.22 18.20 5.23
C HIS A 81 27.17 17.56 6.26
N MET A 82 26.63 16.69 7.11
CA MET A 82 27.43 15.99 8.12
C MET A 82 28.49 15.06 7.50
N VAL A 83 28.17 14.40 6.38
CA VAL A 83 29.07 13.43 5.72
C VAL A 83 29.96 14.07 4.63
N ALA A 84 29.72 15.32 4.29
CA ALA A 84 30.50 16.03 3.27
C ALA A 84 31.97 16.19 3.73
N ALA A 85 32.87 15.87 2.82
CA ALA A 85 34.31 15.82 3.12
C ALA A 85 35.03 17.19 3.02
N ASP A 86 34.50 18.12 2.22
CA ASP A 86 35.06 19.42 1.98
C ASP A 86 34.14 20.56 2.43
N GLN A 87 34.74 21.71 2.77
CA GLN A 87 33.99 22.84 3.32
C GLN A 87 33.11 23.53 2.28
N ASP A 88 33.51 23.61 1.03
CA ASP A 88 32.74 24.24 -0.04
C ASP A 88 31.43 23.50 -0.27
N THR A 89 31.46 22.14 -0.23
CA THR A 89 30.27 21.30 -0.30
C THR A 89 29.38 21.51 0.93
N LYS A 90 29.97 21.62 2.14
CA LYS A 90 29.22 21.90 3.37
C LYS A 90 28.51 23.25 3.28
N ASP A 91 29.21 24.30 2.89
CA ASP A 91 28.64 25.64 2.79
C ASP A 91 27.50 25.69 1.75
N SER A 92 27.65 24.98 0.63
CA SER A 92 26.59 24.83 -0.38
C SER A 92 25.37 24.10 0.14
N LEU A 93 25.55 23.01 0.90
CA LEU A 93 24.46 22.24 1.49
C LEU A 93 23.77 23.02 2.62
N LEU A 94 24.52 23.75 3.42
CA LEU A 94 24.02 24.62 4.45
C LEU A 94 23.11 25.73 3.87
N ALA A 95 23.57 26.38 2.79
CA ALA A 95 22.77 27.40 2.11
C ALA A 95 21.45 26.82 1.59
N LYS A 96 21.47 25.63 0.99
CA LYS A 96 20.26 24.94 0.52
C LYS A 96 19.34 24.52 1.68
N ALA A 97 19.90 24.11 2.81
CA ALA A 97 19.11 23.78 3.98
C ALA A 97 18.38 25.03 4.53
N TYR A 98 19.05 26.18 4.61
CA TYR A 98 18.40 27.42 5.03
C TYR A 98 17.35 27.92 4.03
N GLU A 99 17.56 27.75 2.74
CA GLU A 99 16.55 28.05 1.71
C GLU A 99 15.31 27.17 1.92
N LEU A 100 15.50 25.87 2.15
CA LEU A 100 14.41 24.94 2.41
C LEU A 100 13.73 25.22 3.76
N GLN A 101 14.48 25.64 4.77
CA GLN A 101 13.95 26.08 6.06
C GLN A 101 13.03 27.31 5.90
N GLN A 102 13.41 28.22 5.03
CA GLN A 102 12.57 29.38 4.70
C GLN A 102 11.29 28.92 4.00
N GLU A 103 11.37 28.01 3.04
CA GLU A 103 10.22 27.42 2.33
C GLU A 103 9.27 26.73 3.31
N ILE A 104 9.79 25.94 4.25
CA ILE A 104 9.00 25.31 5.31
C ILE A 104 8.30 26.38 6.19
N ASN A 105 9.02 27.42 6.59
CA ASN A 105 8.43 28.48 7.40
C ASN A 105 7.34 29.25 6.65
N GLU A 106 7.55 29.53 5.37
CA GLU A 106 6.53 30.17 4.51
C GLU A 106 5.28 29.28 4.40
N LEU A 107 5.47 27.96 4.20
CA LEU A 107 4.38 27.01 4.17
C LEU A 107 3.60 26.98 5.50
N LEU A 108 4.30 26.92 6.63
CA LEU A 108 3.69 26.94 7.96
C LEU A 108 2.92 28.22 8.24
N VAL A 109 3.45 29.39 7.86
CA VAL A 109 2.78 30.67 8.01
C VAL A 109 1.51 30.75 7.16
N VAL A 110 1.58 30.28 5.92
CA VAL A 110 0.43 30.23 5.01
C VAL A 110 -0.65 29.30 5.56
N PHE A 111 -0.25 28.17 6.12
CA PHE A 111 -1.20 27.21 6.68
C PHE A 111 -1.76 27.68 8.04
N ASP A 112 -0.98 28.36 8.87
CA ASP A 112 -1.44 28.97 10.13
C ASP A 112 -2.59 29.96 9.89
N ASP A 113 -2.44 30.84 8.90
CA ASP A 113 -3.52 31.76 8.53
C ASP A 113 -4.73 31.03 7.95
N HIS A 114 -4.49 29.91 7.25
CA HIS A 114 -5.54 29.09 6.64
C HIS A 114 -6.35 28.29 7.67
N ILE A 115 -5.70 27.74 8.73
CA ILE A 115 -6.35 26.90 9.75
C ILE A 115 -6.91 27.69 10.94
N LYS A 116 -6.60 28.97 11.03
CA LYS A 116 -6.97 29.84 12.15
C LYS A 116 -8.46 29.82 12.46
N GLY A 117 -8.81 29.53 13.71
CA GLY A 117 -10.19 29.46 14.18
C GLY A 117 -10.94 28.18 13.81
N ARG A 118 -10.25 27.16 13.28
CA ARG A 118 -10.80 25.83 12.99
C ARG A 118 -10.47 24.84 14.11
N GLU A 119 -11.15 23.71 14.10
CA GLU A 119 -11.10 22.68 15.14
C GLU A 119 -9.69 22.12 15.38
N ASN A 120 -8.88 22.04 14.33
CA ASN A 120 -7.52 21.47 14.39
C ASN A 120 -6.40 22.53 14.62
N ALA A 121 -6.74 23.80 14.88
CA ALA A 121 -5.75 24.85 15.03
C ALA A 121 -4.77 24.60 16.19
N GLU A 122 -5.22 24.08 17.32
CA GLU A 122 -4.36 23.78 18.47
C GLU A 122 -3.33 22.68 18.16
N LEU A 123 -3.77 21.63 17.44
CA LEU A 123 -2.86 20.56 17.02
C LEU A 123 -1.83 21.07 16.02
N PHE A 124 -2.25 21.93 15.10
CA PHE A 124 -1.32 22.58 14.18
C PHE A 124 -0.31 23.49 14.89
N HIS A 125 -0.72 24.26 15.90
CA HIS A 125 0.23 25.04 16.71
C HIS A 125 1.28 24.16 17.41
N THR A 126 0.91 22.93 17.75
CA THR A 126 1.86 21.95 18.30
C THR A 126 2.86 21.50 17.24
N ILE A 127 2.40 21.25 16.00
CA ILE A 127 3.27 20.98 14.85
C ILE A 127 4.21 22.16 14.58
N TYR A 128 3.65 23.37 14.52
CA TYR A 128 4.40 24.60 14.26
C TYR A 128 5.54 24.79 15.28
N SER A 129 5.22 24.66 16.57
CA SER A 129 6.22 24.76 17.64
C SER A 129 7.24 23.63 17.58
N GLY A 130 6.81 22.43 17.21
CA GLY A 130 7.66 21.27 17.02
C GLY A 130 8.68 21.46 15.90
N VAL A 131 8.26 22.02 14.77
CA VAL A 131 9.15 22.38 13.65
C VAL A 131 10.12 23.49 14.05
N GLY A 132 9.67 24.48 14.80
CA GLY A 132 10.58 25.50 15.36
C GLY A 132 11.66 24.91 16.28
N SER A 133 11.26 23.93 17.10
CA SER A 133 12.21 23.16 17.92
C SER A 133 13.16 22.30 17.09
N TYR A 134 12.68 21.73 15.99
CA TYR A 134 13.47 20.97 15.03
C TYR A 134 14.57 21.85 14.41
N PHE A 135 14.25 23.06 13.94
CA PHE A 135 15.25 23.98 13.37
C PHE A 135 16.32 24.39 14.38
N ASN A 136 15.91 24.74 15.61
CA ASN A 136 16.88 25.07 16.66
C ASN A 136 17.89 23.93 16.95
N LYS A 137 17.44 22.66 16.81
CA LYS A 137 18.32 21.51 17.01
C LYS A 137 19.25 21.27 15.81
N ILE A 138 18.77 21.57 14.62
CA ILE A 138 19.56 21.47 13.39
C ILE A 138 20.66 22.50 13.36
N ASP A 139 20.43 23.72 13.80
CA ASP A 139 21.48 24.73 13.89
C ASP A 139 22.66 24.24 14.76
N ILE A 140 22.34 23.55 15.86
CA ILE A 140 23.35 22.92 16.73
C ILE A 140 24.13 21.83 15.96
N ILE A 141 23.43 21.00 15.17
CA ILE A 141 24.05 19.93 14.37
C ILE A 141 24.95 20.52 13.30
N PHE A 142 24.54 21.61 12.63
CA PHE A 142 25.35 22.31 11.64
C PHE A 142 26.60 22.93 12.26
N ASP A 143 26.50 23.52 13.45
CA ASP A 143 27.63 24.09 14.17
C ASP A 143 28.68 23.01 14.47
N PHE A 144 28.29 21.86 15.00
CA PHE A 144 29.21 20.75 15.26
C PHE A 144 29.76 20.13 13.97
N SER A 145 28.91 19.94 12.96
CA SER A 145 29.35 19.40 11.67
C SER A 145 30.35 20.34 10.97
N SER A 146 30.11 21.65 11.01
CA SER A 146 30.99 22.66 10.41
C SER A 146 32.31 22.80 11.18
N SER A 147 32.29 22.60 12.49
CA SER A 147 33.51 22.60 13.32
C SER A 147 34.36 21.31 13.19
N GLY A 148 33.84 20.30 12.46
CA GLY A 148 34.49 19.01 12.24
C GLY A 148 34.22 17.98 13.34
N ASP A 149 33.41 18.30 14.34
CA ASP A 149 32.98 17.37 15.38
C ASP A 149 31.75 16.56 14.94
N VAL A 150 31.99 15.71 13.94
CA VAL A 150 30.96 14.86 13.32
C VAL A 150 30.34 13.89 14.34
N ALA A 151 31.11 13.43 15.30
CA ALA A 151 30.64 12.48 16.32
C ALA A 151 29.58 13.13 17.24
N THR A 152 29.81 14.38 17.62
CA THR A 152 28.82 15.15 18.42
C THR A 152 27.62 15.54 17.57
N ALA A 153 27.81 15.92 16.32
CA ALA A 153 26.70 16.16 15.38
C ALA A 153 25.81 14.92 15.22
N GLU A 154 26.41 13.75 15.02
CA GLU A 154 25.72 12.46 14.90
C GLU A 154 24.99 12.08 16.19
N TYR A 155 25.57 12.33 17.36
CA TYR A 155 24.92 12.15 18.64
C TYR A 155 23.65 13.01 18.74
N TYR A 156 23.73 14.29 18.42
CA TYR A 156 22.59 15.21 18.47
C TYR A 156 21.52 14.81 17.45
N MET A 157 21.90 14.40 16.25
CA MET A 157 20.99 13.93 15.23
C MET A 157 20.21 12.70 15.73
N ASN A 158 20.91 11.69 16.26
CA ASN A 158 20.30 10.43 16.64
C ASN A 158 19.51 10.49 17.96
N MET A 159 19.98 11.31 18.93
CA MET A 159 19.38 11.32 20.29
C MET A 159 18.36 12.44 20.48
N THR A 160 18.50 13.54 19.75
CA THR A 160 17.70 14.74 20.03
C THR A 160 16.78 15.10 18.85
N LEU A 161 17.30 15.06 17.63
CA LEU A 161 16.54 15.41 16.44
C LEU A 161 15.53 14.32 16.07
N ALA A 162 15.95 13.06 16.09
CA ALA A 162 15.09 11.92 15.74
C ALA A 162 13.80 11.86 16.57
N ASN A 163 13.90 12.11 17.89
CA ASN A 163 12.72 12.15 18.75
C ASN A 163 11.80 13.34 18.45
N ASN A 164 12.37 14.48 18.10
CA ASN A 164 11.60 15.68 17.80
C ASN A 164 10.85 15.54 16.47
N ILE A 165 11.52 15.05 15.43
CA ILE A 165 10.89 14.87 14.12
C ILE A 165 9.82 13.76 14.16
N ALA A 166 10.08 12.70 14.96
CA ALA A 166 9.07 11.67 15.19
C ALA A 166 7.79 12.24 15.81
N GLN A 167 7.94 13.13 16.81
CA GLN A 167 6.79 13.78 17.44
C GLN A 167 6.08 14.73 16.48
N VAL A 168 6.81 15.44 15.64
CA VAL A 168 6.22 16.29 14.59
C VAL A 168 5.44 15.43 13.60
N ASN A 169 6.02 14.33 13.12
CA ASN A 169 5.38 13.43 12.17
C ASN A 169 4.13 12.76 12.77
N ASP A 170 4.18 12.34 14.04
CA ASP A 170 3.00 11.77 14.73
C ASP A 170 1.86 12.80 14.82
N ASN A 171 2.18 14.04 15.17
CA ASN A 171 1.19 15.12 15.19
C ASN A 171 0.64 15.46 13.80
N VAL A 172 1.48 15.40 12.77
CA VAL A 172 1.05 15.60 11.37
C VAL A 172 0.12 14.48 10.94
N GLU A 173 0.45 13.23 11.25
CA GLU A 173 -0.41 12.07 10.98
C GLU A 173 -1.74 12.19 11.73
N GLN A 174 -1.71 12.56 13.00
CA GLN A 174 -2.91 12.80 13.80
C GLN A 174 -3.76 13.95 13.23
N LEU A 175 -3.13 14.99 12.72
CA LEU A 175 -3.84 16.10 12.05
C LEU A 175 -4.50 15.62 10.75
N LYS A 176 -3.80 14.81 9.96
CA LYS A 176 -4.35 14.18 8.75
C LYS A 176 -5.54 13.28 9.07
N GLU A 177 -5.41 12.41 10.08
CA GLU A 177 -6.51 11.55 10.53
C GLU A 177 -7.73 12.37 10.99
N ASN A 178 -7.52 13.45 11.73
CA ASN A 178 -8.61 14.34 12.15
C ASN A 178 -9.29 15.02 10.97
N ILE A 179 -8.51 15.46 9.99
CA ILE A 179 -9.04 16.06 8.76
C ILE A 179 -9.81 15.01 7.96
N GLU A 180 -9.27 13.79 7.82
CA GLU A 180 -9.96 12.68 7.15
C GLU A 180 -11.26 12.29 7.85
N LEU A 181 -11.27 12.27 9.18
CA LEU A 181 -12.48 12.02 9.97
C LEU A 181 -13.52 13.12 9.72
N ALA A 182 -13.11 14.38 9.77
CA ALA A 182 -13.98 15.51 9.46
C ALA A 182 -14.50 15.45 8.02
N VAL A 183 -13.67 15.03 7.06
CA VAL A 183 -14.07 14.77 5.67
C VAL A 183 -15.09 13.62 5.61
N ARG A 184 -14.88 12.53 6.35
CA ARG A 184 -15.83 11.39 6.39
C ARG A 184 -17.16 11.79 6.98
N GLU A 185 -17.19 12.51 8.11
CA GLU A 185 -18.44 12.97 8.74
C GLU A 185 -19.20 13.92 7.83
N LYS A 186 -18.50 14.84 7.16
CA LYS A 186 -19.11 15.74 6.18
C LYS A 186 -19.56 14.97 4.94
N ASN A 187 -18.80 13.96 4.49
CA ASN A 187 -19.22 13.08 3.40
C ASN A 187 -20.50 12.29 3.74
N GLU A 188 -20.67 11.82 5.00
CA GLU A 188 -21.92 11.19 5.42
C GLU A 188 -23.11 12.16 5.39
N GLN A 189 -22.90 13.41 5.76
CA GLN A 189 -23.95 14.44 5.65
C GLN A 189 -24.27 14.75 4.18
N ILE A 190 -23.23 14.79 3.33
CA ILE A 190 -23.41 14.91 1.87
C ILE A 190 -24.16 13.71 1.33
N GLU A 191 -23.78 12.51 1.70
CA GLU A 191 -24.44 11.28 1.26
C GLU A 191 -25.93 11.29 1.62
N LYS A 192 -26.28 11.76 2.83
CA LYS A 192 -27.67 11.96 3.24
C LYS A 192 -28.37 13.03 2.40
N GLN A 193 -27.67 14.11 2.07
CA GLN A 193 -28.23 15.21 1.25
C GLN A 193 -28.32 14.81 -0.22
N VAL A 194 -27.29 14.13 -0.75
CA VAL A 194 -27.29 13.52 -2.08
C VAL A 194 -28.39 12.47 -2.21
N ASN A 195 -28.61 11.68 -1.17
CA ASN A 195 -29.66 10.67 -1.13
C ASN A 195 -31.08 11.29 -1.10
N ARG A 196 -31.22 12.44 -0.42
CA ARG A 196 -32.47 13.23 -0.42
C ARG A 196 -32.71 13.92 -1.77
N THR A 197 -31.67 14.51 -2.35
CA THR A 197 -31.68 15.10 -3.69
C THR A 197 -31.86 14.04 -4.75
N SER A 198 -31.22 12.86 -4.60
CA SER A 198 -31.39 11.69 -5.46
C SER A 198 -32.82 11.15 -5.43
N LYS A 199 -33.49 11.12 -4.26
CA LYS A 199 -34.93 10.75 -4.19
C LYS A 199 -35.83 11.76 -4.90
N MET A 200 -35.50 13.05 -4.80
CA MET A 200 -36.22 14.09 -5.56
C MET A 200 -35.92 14.00 -7.06
N VAL A 201 -34.63 13.73 -7.41
CA VAL A 201 -34.20 13.47 -8.79
C VAL A 201 -34.87 12.21 -9.34
N VAL A 202 -34.95 11.13 -8.55
CA VAL A 202 -35.64 9.89 -8.95
C VAL A 202 -37.12 10.16 -9.19
N LEU A 203 -37.78 10.94 -8.35
CA LEU A 203 -39.18 11.34 -8.55
C LEU A 203 -39.33 12.17 -9.84
N LEU A 204 -38.40 13.11 -10.08
CA LEU A 204 -38.38 13.93 -11.28
C LEU A 204 -38.04 13.08 -12.52
N VAL A 205 -37.10 12.13 -12.38
CA VAL A 205 -36.70 11.18 -13.44
C VAL A 205 -37.85 10.22 -13.73
N VAL A 206 -38.60 9.75 -12.73
CA VAL A 206 -39.81 8.92 -12.96
C VAL A 206 -40.90 9.72 -13.68
N MET A 207 -41.08 10.99 -13.35
CA MET A 207 -41.98 11.88 -14.11
C MET A 207 -41.48 12.12 -15.54
N LEU A 208 -40.16 12.38 -15.75
CA LEU A 208 -39.56 12.55 -17.06
C LEU A 208 -39.56 11.27 -17.88
N LEU A 209 -39.34 10.10 -17.24
CA LEU A 209 -39.38 8.79 -17.90
C LEU A 209 -40.79 8.39 -18.28
N SER A 210 -41.81 8.66 -17.43
CA SER A 210 -43.18 8.46 -17.78
C SER A 210 -43.61 9.34 -18.98
N PHE A 211 -42.97 10.51 -19.08
CA PHE A 211 -43.16 11.42 -20.19
C PHE A 211 -42.38 11.00 -21.44
N ALA A 212 -41.10 10.59 -21.31
CA ALA A 212 -40.30 10.05 -22.42
C ALA A 212 -40.91 8.76 -23.00
N VAL A 213 -41.58 7.95 -22.18
CA VAL A 213 -42.40 6.80 -22.67
C VAL A 213 -43.58 7.29 -23.44
N ILE A 214 -44.26 8.39 -23.03
CA ILE A 214 -45.35 9.01 -23.79
C ILE A 214 -44.80 9.61 -25.11
N GLU A 215 -43.65 10.30 -25.07
CA GLU A 215 -42.99 10.80 -26.30
C GLU A 215 -42.45 9.67 -27.18
N HIS A 216 -41.90 8.59 -26.61
CA HIS A 216 -41.44 7.43 -27.40
C HIS A 216 -42.60 6.65 -28.04
N LEU A 217 -43.74 6.57 -27.36
CA LEU A 217 -44.99 6.04 -27.94
C LEU A 217 -45.53 6.96 -29.07
N LEU A 218 -45.16 8.24 -29.03
CA LEU A 218 -45.55 9.26 -30.03
C LEU A 218 -44.54 9.47 -31.15
N CYS A 219 -43.26 9.24 -30.88
CA CYS A 219 -42.16 9.56 -31.83
C CYS A 219 -41.29 8.34 -32.22
N GLY A 220 -41.79 7.15 -32.14
CA GLY A 220 -41.14 5.86 -32.20
C GLY A 220 -40.29 5.48 -33.43
N LYS A 221 -39.50 6.36 -34.04
CA LYS A 221 -38.54 6.00 -35.09
C LYS A 221 -37.20 6.76 -35.16
N LEU A 222 -36.88 7.70 -34.29
CA LEU A 222 -35.74 8.60 -34.55
C LEU A 222 -34.54 8.49 -33.60
N THR A 223 -34.56 7.71 -32.53
CA THR A 223 -33.55 7.87 -31.48
C THR A 223 -32.63 6.66 -31.21
N LYS A 224 -32.35 5.81 -32.19
CA LYS A 224 -31.43 4.66 -31.98
C LYS A 224 -29.92 5.00 -32.01
N ARG A 225 -29.50 6.25 -32.18
CA ARG A 225 -28.07 6.56 -32.41
C ARG A 225 -27.28 7.18 -31.25
N ILE A 226 -27.92 7.64 -30.16
CA ILE A 226 -27.22 8.50 -29.15
C ILE A 226 -26.80 7.75 -27.89
N VAL A 227 -27.32 6.54 -27.64
CA VAL A 227 -27.18 5.86 -26.32
C VAL A 227 -25.80 5.15 -26.14
N TYR A 228 -25.02 4.93 -27.17
CA TYR A 228 -23.87 4.03 -27.16
C TYR A 228 -22.51 4.69 -27.39
N ILE A 229 -22.42 6.03 -27.35
CA ILE A 229 -21.17 6.75 -27.58
C ILE A 229 -20.81 7.59 -26.37
N ASP A 230 -19.55 7.52 -25.95
CA ASP A 230 -18.99 8.41 -24.94
C ASP A 230 -18.96 9.85 -25.47
N PRO A 231 -19.56 10.81 -24.79
CA PRO A 231 -19.74 12.17 -25.31
C PRO A 231 -18.40 12.94 -25.42
N LEU A 232 -17.41 12.60 -24.60
CA LEU A 232 -16.11 13.28 -24.62
C LEU A 232 -15.22 12.75 -25.74
N THR A 233 -15.05 11.44 -25.83
CA THR A 233 -14.05 10.84 -26.72
C THR A 233 -14.61 10.41 -28.08
N GLY A 234 -15.95 10.29 -28.19
CA GLY A 234 -16.60 9.77 -29.40
C GLY A 234 -16.37 8.27 -29.65
N THR A 235 -15.79 7.56 -28.67
CA THR A 235 -15.69 6.10 -28.70
C THR A 235 -16.99 5.46 -28.19
N ALA A 236 -17.12 4.15 -28.25
CA ALA A 236 -18.21 3.47 -27.54
C ALA A 236 -18.10 3.74 -26.03
N ASN A 237 -19.23 3.71 -25.35
CA ASN A 237 -19.25 3.72 -23.89
C ASN A 237 -19.30 2.29 -23.33
N ALA A 238 -19.37 2.16 -21.99
CA ALA A 238 -19.43 0.85 -21.32
C ALA A 238 -20.66 0.03 -21.74
N ASP A 239 -21.83 0.67 -21.83
CA ASP A 239 -23.09 0.00 -22.21
C ASP A 239 -23.03 -0.57 -23.64
N ALA A 240 -22.41 0.19 -24.55
CA ALA A 240 -22.21 -0.27 -25.93
C ALA A 240 -21.29 -1.49 -26.01
N MET A 241 -20.24 -1.51 -25.19
CA MET A 241 -19.31 -2.64 -25.10
C MET A 241 -20.03 -3.87 -24.56
N GLU A 242 -20.74 -3.74 -23.45
CA GLU A 242 -21.50 -4.84 -22.84
C GLU A 242 -22.57 -5.39 -23.81
N ALA A 243 -23.31 -4.50 -24.48
CA ALA A 243 -24.31 -4.89 -25.47
C ALA A 243 -23.66 -5.62 -26.66
N TYR A 244 -22.49 -5.17 -27.10
CA TYR A 244 -21.75 -5.83 -28.18
C TYR A 244 -21.26 -7.21 -27.75
N MET A 245 -20.64 -7.33 -26.58
CA MET A 245 -20.14 -8.59 -26.02
C MET A 245 -21.27 -9.59 -25.81
N THR A 246 -22.39 -9.17 -25.21
CA THR A 246 -23.60 -9.99 -25.04
C THR A 246 -24.14 -10.48 -26.39
N ARG A 247 -24.11 -9.64 -27.42
CA ARG A 247 -24.50 -10.05 -28.78
C ARG A 247 -23.53 -11.07 -29.37
N MET A 248 -22.22 -10.94 -29.15
CA MET A 248 -21.20 -11.91 -29.62
C MET A 248 -21.31 -13.22 -28.86
N GLN A 249 -21.60 -13.17 -27.55
CA GLN A 249 -21.88 -14.34 -26.70
C GLN A 249 -23.10 -15.13 -27.24
N LYS A 250 -24.23 -14.45 -27.53
CA LYS A 250 -25.41 -15.08 -28.10
C LYS A 250 -25.12 -15.73 -29.46
N LYS A 251 -24.15 -15.20 -30.23
CA LYS A 251 -23.68 -15.76 -31.49
C LYS A 251 -22.63 -16.86 -31.33
N LYS A 252 -22.22 -17.19 -30.13
CA LYS A 252 -21.12 -18.12 -29.81
C LYS A 252 -19.82 -17.74 -30.54
N ARG A 253 -19.43 -16.46 -30.46
CA ARG A 253 -18.24 -15.90 -31.14
C ARG A 253 -17.41 -15.02 -30.20
N LEU A 254 -17.79 -14.92 -28.92
CA LEU A 254 -17.11 -14.06 -27.96
C LEU A 254 -15.69 -14.57 -27.67
N ASP A 255 -15.51 -15.88 -27.68
CA ASP A 255 -14.24 -16.58 -27.51
C ASP A 255 -13.16 -16.28 -28.57
N ARG A 256 -13.52 -15.58 -29.65
CA ARG A 256 -12.58 -15.14 -30.69
C ARG A 256 -11.84 -13.85 -30.34
N PHE A 257 -12.22 -13.24 -29.23
CA PHE A 257 -11.72 -11.93 -28.82
C PHE A 257 -10.82 -12.03 -27.58
N THR A 258 -9.98 -11.01 -27.46
CA THR A 258 -9.20 -10.69 -26.26
C THR A 258 -9.62 -9.31 -25.77
N GLU A 259 -9.89 -9.18 -24.50
CA GLU A 259 -10.07 -7.90 -23.84
C GLU A 259 -8.73 -7.29 -23.43
N VAL A 260 -8.57 -6.00 -23.70
CA VAL A 260 -7.47 -5.19 -23.20
C VAL A 260 -8.06 -4.00 -22.47
N LEU A 261 -7.99 -4.02 -21.13
CA LEU A 261 -8.41 -2.91 -20.29
C LEU A 261 -7.21 -2.01 -20.05
N ILE A 262 -7.34 -0.75 -20.44
CA ILE A 262 -6.26 0.23 -20.54
C ILE A 262 -6.53 1.36 -19.56
N ASN A 263 -5.61 1.64 -18.66
CA ASN A 263 -5.68 2.78 -17.75
C ASN A 263 -4.47 3.68 -17.99
N MET A 264 -4.71 4.97 -18.22
CA MET A 264 -3.66 5.95 -18.49
C MET A 264 -2.87 6.22 -17.21
N LYS A 265 -1.54 6.20 -17.29
CA LYS A 265 -0.67 6.54 -16.16
C LYS A 265 -0.66 8.05 -15.95
N ASP A 266 -0.55 8.43 -14.69
CA ASP A 266 -0.30 9.81 -14.25
C ASP A 266 -1.33 10.84 -14.77
N PHE A 267 -2.53 10.40 -15.17
CA PHE A 267 -3.57 11.27 -15.71
C PHE A 267 -4.00 12.34 -14.69
N ASN A 268 -4.07 12.00 -13.40
CA ASN A 268 -4.35 12.97 -12.35
C ASN A 268 -3.25 14.03 -12.21
N TYR A 269 -1.99 13.65 -12.43
CA TYR A 269 -0.86 14.59 -12.45
C TYR A 269 -0.97 15.54 -13.64
N LEU A 270 -1.28 15.01 -14.82
CA LEU A 270 -1.50 15.82 -16.03
C LEU A 270 -2.64 16.84 -15.84
N ASN A 271 -3.75 16.42 -15.23
CA ASN A 271 -4.85 17.32 -14.89
C ASN A 271 -4.45 18.41 -13.90
N ARG A 272 -3.64 18.09 -12.88
CA ARG A 272 -3.14 19.10 -11.92
C ARG A 272 -2.16 20.08 -12.58
N GLN A 273 -1.34 19.61 -13.49
CA GLN A 273 -0.31 20.44 -14.13
C GLN A 273 -0.85 21.32 -15.24
N TYR A 274 -1.80 20.85 -16.06
CA TYR A 274 -2.27 21.51 -17.27
C TYR A 274 -3.74 21.93 -17.23
N GLY A 275 -4.48 21.54 -16.20
CA GLY A 275 -5.92 21.78 -16.08
C GLY A 275 -6.79 20.66 -16.70
N THR A 276 -8.04 20.62 -16.27
CA THR A 276 -9.02 19.59 -16.70
C THR A 276 -9.37 19.67 -18.19
N ASP A 277 -9.39 20.87 -18.77
CA ASP A 277 -9.67 21.05 -20.20
C ASP A 277 -8.60 20.40 -21.08
N VAL A 278 -7.33 20.48 -20.68
CA VAL A 278 -6.22 19.81 -21.36
C VAL A 278 -6.31 18.30 -21.14
N GLY A 279 -6.71 17.86 -19.95
CA GLY A 279 -6.96 16.44 -19.68
C GLY A 279 -8.06 15.85 -20.55
N ASP A 280 -9.15 16.57 -20.74
CA ASP A 280 -10.26 16.17 -21.63
C ASP A 280 -9.82 16.11 -23.10
N ALA A 281 -9.01 17.08 -23.53
CA ALA A 281 -8.41 17.06 -24.87
C ALA A 281 -7.46 15.88 -25.05
N LEU A 282 -6.65 15.54 -24.02
CA LEU A 282 -5.77 14.35 -24.03
C LEU A 282 -6.58 13.07 -24.12
N LEU A 283 -7.65 12.90 -23.34
CA LEU A 283 -8.53 11.73 -23.39
C LEU A 283 -9.17 11.58 -24.76
N THR A 284 -9.60 12.68 -25.35
CA THR A 284 -10.20 12.70 -26.70
C THR A 284 -9.18 12.27 -27.75
N ALA A 285 -7.99 12.87 -27.74
CA ALA A 285 -6.92 12.54 -28.67
C ALA A 285 -6.44 11.08 -28.50
N TYR A 286 -6.30 10.62 -27.25
CA TYR A 286 -5.94 9.25 -26.93
C TYR A 286 -6.97 8.25 -27.45
N GLY A 287 -8.25 8.49 -27.14
CA GLY A 287 -9.35 7.65 -27.63
C GLY A 287 -9.39 7.58 -29.17
N GLN A 288 -9.13 8.70 -29.87
CA GLN A 288 -9.03 8.74 -31.32
C GLN A 288 -7.82 7.95 -31.85
N ALA A 289 -6.66 8.09 -31.22
CA ALA A 289 -5.45 7.35 -31.58
C ALA A 289 -5.63 5.84 -31.42
N LEU A 290 -6.23 5.40 -30.31
CA LEU A 290 -6.57 4.00 -30.08
C LEU A 290 -7.59 3.49 -31.12
N ARG A 291 -8.65 4.27 -31.39
CA ARG A 291 -9.68 3.92 -32.36
C ARG A 291 -9.13 3.77 -33.79
N ALA A 292 -8.16 4.59 -34.16
CA ALA A 292 -7.52 4.50 -35.48
C ALA A 292 -6.74 3.19 -35.70
N LYS A 293 -6.41 2.47 -34.60
CA LYS A 293 -5.77 1.15 -34.67
C LYS A 293 -6.75 -0.02 -34.64
N MET A 294 -8.05 0.24 -34.46
CA MET A 294 -9.07 -0.80 -34.44
C MET A 294 -9.41 -1.24 -35.88
N GLN A 295 -9.69 -2.52 -36.03
CA GLN A 295 -10.15 -3.12 -37.29
C GLN A 295 -11.67 -3.37 -37.25
N ASP A 296 -12.22 -3.79 -38.41
CA ASP A 296 -13.62 -4.21 -38.51
C ASP A 296 -13.92 -5.31 -37.50
N SER A 297 -15.05 -5.19 -36.81
CA SER A 297 -15.51 -6.06 -35.73
C SER A 297 -14.77 -5.92 -34.39
N GLU A 298 -13.75 -5.08 -34.29
CA GLU A 298 -13.13 -4.70 -33.02
C GLU A 298 -13.84 -3.47 -32.43
N VAL A 299 -13.89 -3.39 -31.10
CA VAL A 299 -14.60 -2.29 -30.43
C VAL A 299 -13.70 -1.68 -29.36
N LEU A 300 -13.62 -0.35 -29.38
CA LEU A 300 -13.00 0.44 -28.31
C LEU A 300 -14.09 1.18 -27.55
N SER A 301 -14.09 1.08 -26.24
CA SER A 301 -14.98 1.85 -25.36
C SER A 301 -14.20 2.57 -24.29
N ARG A 302 -14.71 3.71 -23.87
CA ARG A 302 -14.31 4.34 -22.63
C ARG A 302 -15.20 3.84 -21.51
N GLN A 303 -14.60 3.32 -20.43
CA GLN A 303 -15.32 2.74 -19.30
C GLN A 303 -15.65 3.81 -18.26
N SER A 304 -14.64 4.53 -17.81
CA SER A 304 -14.78 5.65 -16.86
C SER A 304 -13.44 6.40 -16.78
N GLY A 305 -13.51 7.70 -16.47
CA GLY A 305 -12.30 8.51 -16.26
C GLY A 305 -11.27 8.36 -17.37
N ASP A 306 -10.13 7.81 -17.05
CA ASP A 306 -8.97 7.55 -17.92
C ASP A 306 -8.87 6.08 -18.38
N THR A 307 -9.95 5.31 -18.20
CA THR A 307 -9.96 3.87 -18.47
C THR A 307 -10.72 3.54 -19.75
N PHE A 308 -10.05 2.84 -20.65
CA PHE A 308 -10.60 2.35 -21.93
C PHE A 308 -10.58 0.82 -21.96
N LEU A 309 -11.56 0.23 -22.65
CA LEU A 309 -11.61 -1.20 -22.95
C LEU A 309 -11.59 -1.43 -24.44
N ALA A 310 -10.63 -2.18 -24.92
CA ALA A 310 -10.52 -2.64 -26.28
C ALA A 310 -10.89 -4.12 -26.37
N LEU A 311 -11.83 -4.45 -27.24
CA LEU A 311 -12.17 -5.82 -27.59
C LEU A 311 -11.55 -6.14 -28.96
N LEU A 312 -10.49 -6.92 -28.98
CA LEU A 312 -9.64 -7.20 -30.14
C LEU A 312 -9.77 -8.65 -30.56
N LYS A 313 -9.55 -8.95 -31.84
CA LYS A 313 -9.33 -10.34 -32.27
C LYS A 313 -8.07 -10.90 -31.58
N LYS A 314 -8.07 -12.18 -31.23
CA LYS A 314 -6.97 -12.80 -30.45
C LYS A 314 -5.61 -12.63 -31.14
N GLU A 315 -5.56 -12.79 -32.45
CA GLU A 315 -4.33 -12.67 -33.24
C GLU A 315 -3.75 -11.25 -33.29
N ARG A 316 -4.52 -10.25 -32.88
CA ARG A 316 -4.14 -8.83 -32.92
C ARG A 316 -3.70 -8.24 -31.59
N ALA A 317 -3.90 -9.00 -30.51
CA ALA A 317 -3.68 -8.48 -29.16
C ALA A 317 -2.21 -8.04 -28.94
N GLU A 318 -1.24 -8.84 -29.39
CA GLU A 318 0.18 -8.53 -29.21
C GLU A 318 0.62 -7.27 -29.98
N ASP A 319 0.19 -7.13 -31.25
CA ASP A 319 0.48 -5.94 -32.05
C ASP A 319 -0.10 -4.66 -31.41
N PHE A 320 -1.31 -4.77 -30.85
CA PHE A 320 -1.95 -3.65 -30.17
C PHE A 320 -1.26 -3.30 -28.86
N LEU A 321 -0.81 -4.30 -28.11
CA LEU A 321 -0.04 -4.12 -26.87
C LEU A 321 1.32 -3.46 -27.14
N GLU A 322 1.97 -3.79 -28.26
CA GLU A 322 3.21 -3.14 -28.66
C GLU A 322 2.96 -1.65 -28.97
N TYR A 323 1.87 -1.35 -29.66
CA TYR A 323 1.47 0.04 -29.92
C TYR A 323 1.21 0.82 -28.61
N LEU A 324 0.62 0.18 -27.59
CA LEU A 324 0.32 0.82 -26.30
C LEU A 324 1.56 1.22 -25.49
N LYS A 325 2.74 0.70 -25.80
CA LYS A 325 3.98 1.06 -25.07
C LYS A 325 4.36 2.53 -25.24
N ALA A 326 4.01 3.15 -26.39
CA ALA A 326 4.32 4.55 -26.67
C ALA A 326 3.25 5.15 -27.59
N VAL A 327 2.17 5.65 -27.01
CA VAL A 327 1.11 6.36 -27.76
C VAL A 327 1.39 7.85 -27.74
N LYS A 328 1.74 8.39 -28.89
CA LYS A 328 1.98 9.83 -29.07
C LYS A 328 0.70 10.52 -29.52
N VAL A 329 0.34 11.59 -28.83
CA VAL A 329 -0.79 12.45 -29.20
C VAL A 329 -0.37 13.90 -29.23
N GLU A 330 -0.93 14.66 -30.15
CA GLU A 330 -0.71 16.10 -30.25
C GLU A 330 -2.01 16.83 -29.97
N ILE A 331 -1.97 17.75 -29.03
CA ILE A 331 -3.10 18.63 -28.71
C ILE A 331 -2.66 20.09 -28.62
N PRO A 332 -3.55 21.04 -28.90
CA PRO A 332 -3.28 22.45 -28.66
C PRO A 332 -3.31 22.74 -27.14
N VAL A 333 -2.26 23.38 -26.64
CA VAL A 333 -2.17 23.89 -25.27
C VAL A 333 -1.74 25.34 -25.36
N ALA A 334 -2.59 26.29 -24.95
CA ALA A 334 -2.34 27.73 -25.07
C ALA A 334 -1.89 28.13 -26.50
N ASP A 335 -2.64 27.70 -27.52
CA ASP A 335 -2.42 27.96 -28.96
C ASP A 335 -1.14 27.37 -29.56
N VAL A 336 -0.40 26.55 -28.81
CA VAL A 336 0.77 25.83 -29.30
C VAL A 336 0.46 24.33 -29.34
N LYS A 337 0.74 23.67 -30.49
CA LYS A 337 0.67 22.21 -30.58
C LYS A 337 1.77 21.58 -29.71
N ARG A 338 1.36 20.81 -28.71
CA ARG A 338 2.27 20.02 -27.88
C ARG A 338 2.07 18.54 -28.14
N SER A 339 3.16 17.81 -28.19
CA SER A 339 3.21 16.35 -28.26
C SER A 339 3.33 15.77 -26.86
N PHE A 340 2.52 14.77 -26.58
CA PHE A 340 2.52 14.03 -25.32
C PHE A 340 2.78 12.55 -25.60
N ASP A 341 3.76 11.98 -24.91
CA ASP A 341 3.99 10.53 -24.88
C ASP A 341 3.17 9.96 -23.73
N LEU A 342 2.08 9.27 -24.07
CA LEU A 342 1.14 8.72 -23.11
C LEU A 342 1.47 7.27 -22.81
N HIS A 343 1.75 6.98 -21.56
CA HIS A 343 1.96 5.64 -21.05
C HIS A 343 0.68 5.11 -20.40
N CYS A 344 0.48 3.81 -20.48
CA CYS A 344 -0.66 3.17 -19.86
C CYS A 344 -0.26 1.91 -19.09
N ARG A 345 -1.11 1.53 -18.17
CA ARG A 345 -1.15 0.21 -17.58
C ARG A 345 -2.28 -0.57 -18.23
N CYS A 346 -2.03 -1.79 -18.65
CA CYS A 346 -3.09 -2.58 -19.28
C CYS A 346 -3.14 -4.00 -18.75
N ALA A 347 -4.37 -4.49 -18.66
CA ALA A 347 -4.70 -5.87 -18.36
C ALA A 347 -5.22 -6.54 -19.61
N VAL A 348 -4.82 -7.78 -19.82
CA VAL A 348 -5.15 -8.57 -21.01
C VAL A 348 -5.85 -9.85 -20.59
N TYR A 349 -7.04 -10.06 -21.12
CA TYR A 349 -7.83 -11.27 -20.91
C TYR A 349 -8.25 -11.93 -22.23
N PRO A 350 -7.66 -13.06 -22.62
CA PRO A 350 -8.15 -13.86 -23.72
C PRO A 350 -9.46 -14.57 -23.33
N ILE A 351 -10.59 -14.16 -23.92
CA ILE A 351 -11.91 -14.67 -23.55
C ILE A 351 -11.99 -16.15 -23.86
N ARG A 352 -12.54 -16.94 -22.96
CA ARG A 352 -12.74 -18.40 -23.09
C ARG A 352 -14.12 -18.73 -23.62
N GLN A 353 -14.31 -19.96 -24.07
CA GLN A 353 -15.57 -20.39 -24.67
C GLN A 353 -16.73 -20.43 -23.66
N GLU A 354 -16.40 -20.74 -22.39
CA GLU A 354 -17.34 -20.82 -21.29
C GLU A 354 -17.73 -19.45 -20.69
N ASP A 355 -16.97 -18.40 -20.97
CA ASP A 355 -17.17 -17.10 -20.35
C ASP A 355 -18.45 -16.41 -20.84
N THR A 356 -19.15 -15.81 -19.91
CA THR A 356 -20.13 -14.77 -20.21
C THR A 356 -19.43 -13.41 -20.43
N ALA A 357 -20.15 -12.45 -20.98
CA ALA A 357 -19.66 -11.08 -21.10
C ALA A 357 -19.28 -10.49 -19.73
N GLY A 358 -20.04 -10.81 -18.68
CA GLY A 358 -19.77 -10.37 -17.32
C GLY A 358 -18.50 -11.00 -16.73
N ASP A 359 -18.28 -12.29 -16.95
CA ASP A 359 -17.08 -12.99 -16.48
C ASP A 359 -15.83 -12.40 -17.12
N ALA A 360 -15.87 -12.13 -18.42
CA ALA A 360 -14.76 -11.53 -19.13
C ALA A 360 -14.39 -10.14 -18.59
N LEU A 361 -15.40 -9.26 -18.41
CA LEU A 361 -15.22 -7.93 -17.81
C LEU A 361 -14.66 -7.99 -16.37
N ASN A 362 -15.14 -8.93 -15.57
CA ASN A 362 -14.63 -9.13 -14.23
C ASN A 362 -13.18 -9.58 -14.22
N ASN A 363 -12.83 -10.56 -15.05
CA ASN A 363 -11.48 -11.11 -15.14
C ASN A 363 -10.46 -10.06 -15.60
N VAL A 364 -10.80 -9.24 -16.60
CA VAL A 364 -9.89 -8.17 -17.07
C VAL A 364 -9.77 -7.04 -16.06
N SER A 365 -10.84 -6.69 -15.33
CA SER A 365 -10.83 -5.66 -14.29
C SER A 365 -9.98 -6.07 -13.10
N MET A 366 -10.09 -7.31 -12.66
CA MET A 366 -9.24 -7.88 -11.62
C MET A 366 -7.78 -7.94 -12.04
N THR A 367 -7.51 -8.29 -13.31
CA THR A 367 -6.14 -8.29 -13.84
C THR A 367 -5.53 -6.88 -13.81
N LEU A 368 -6.32 -5.85 -14.07
CA LEU A 368 -5.86 -4.46 -13.96
C LEU A 368 -5.56 -4.07 -12.51
N SER A 369 -6.35 -4.54 -11.56
CA SER A 369 -6.10 -4.32 -10.13
C SER A 369 -4.78 -4.95 -9.69
N ILE A 370 -4.48 -6.17 -10.16
CA ILE A 370 -3.18 -6.83 -9.95
C ILE A 370 -2.04 -6.00 -10.58
N ALA A 371 -2.24 -5.49 -11.80
CA ALA A 371 -1.25 -4.66 -12.48
C ALA A 371 -0.95 -3.36 -11.71
N LYS A 372 -1.95 -2.76 -11.07
CA LYS A 372 -1.80 -1.55 -10.26
C LYS A 372 -1.02 -1.79 -8.97
N ARG A 373 -1.23 -2.93 -8.30
CA ARG A 373 -0.53 -3.29 -7.07
C ARG A 373 0.92 -3.73 -7.30
N SER A 374 1.19 -4.49 -8.35
CA SER A 374 2.51 -5.08 -8.61
C SER A 374 3.59 -4.09 -9.09
N GLY A 375 3.27 -2.81 -9.31
CA GLY A 375 4.21 -1.69 -9.57
C GLY A 375 5.12 -1.80 -10.81
N ASN A 376 5.59 -2.98 -11.12
CA ASN A 376 6.72 -3.23 -12.02
C ASN A 376 6.38 -3.65 -13.47
N LYS A 377 5.10 -3.88 -13.80
CA LYS A 377 4.72 -4.30 -15.17
C LYS A 377 3.57 -3.46 -15.70
N ASP A 378 3.80 -2.86 -16.85
CA ASP A 378 2.80 -2.05 -17.55
C ASP A 378 1.76 -2.87 -18.28
N GLN A 379 2.07 -4.12 -18.61
CA GLN A 379 1.21 -5.07 -19.32
C GLN A 379 1.11 -6.38 -18.53
N VAL A 380 -0.08 -6.73 -18.09
CA VAL A 380 -0.34 -7.94 -17.32
C VAL A 380 -1.40 -8.80 -18.00
N TRP A 381 -1.05 -10.04 -18.26
CA TRP A 381 -1.97 -11.07 -18.73
C TRP A 381 -2.68 -11.73 -17.56
N PHE A 382 -3.95 -12.04 -17.75
CA PHE A 382 -4.71 -12.81 -16.77
C PHE A 382 -4.03 -14.14 -16.46
N SER A 383 -3.96 -14.47 -15.19
CA SER A 383 -3.44 -15.73 -14.69
C SER A 383 -4.31 -16.21 -13.55
N GLU A 384 -4.90 -17.38 -13.71
CA GLU A 384 -5.70 -18.02 -12.65
C GLU A 384 -4.92 -18.20 -11.35
N LYS A 385 -3.63 -18.55 -11.48
CA LYS A 385 -2.74 -18.71 -10.33
C LYS A 385 -2.62 -17.40 -9.54
N ARG A 386 -2.41 -16.27 -10.25
CA ARG A 386 -2.31 -14.94 -9.61
C ARG A 386 -3.64 -14.48 -9.04
N TYR A 387 -4.73 -14.80 -9.74
CA TYR A 387 -6.06 -14.49 -9.25
C TYR A 387 -6.37 -15.21 -7.94
N LYS A 388 -6.14 -16.53 -7.88
CA LYS A 388 -6.29 -17.32 -6.65
C LYS A 388 -5.40 -16.78 -5.52
N GLN A 389 -4.15 -16.48 -5.83
CA GLN A 389 -3.22 -15.92 -4.86
C GLN A 389 -3.74 -14.60 -4.29
N MET A 390 -4.22 -13.68 -5.12
CA MET A 390 -4.78 -12.40 -4.66
C MET A 390 -6.02 -12.58 -3.78
N MET A 391 -6.89 -13.53 -4.13
CA MET A 391 -8.07 -13.84 -3.30
C MET A 391 -7.67 -14.45 -1.95
N GLU A 392 -6.67 -15.34 -1.94
CA GLU A 392 -6.11 -15.90 -0.71
C GLU A 392 -5.43 -14.84 0.16
N GLU A 393 -4.71 -13.88 -0.45
CA GLU A 393 -4.11 -12.73 0.25
C GLU A 393 -5.19 -11.84 0.87
N GLN A 394 -6.26 -11.56 0.14
CA GLN A 394 -7.37 -10.74 0.65
C GLN A 394 -8.12 -11.45 1.78
N GLU A 395 -8.36 -12.76 1.65
CA GLU A 395 -8.95 -13.58 2.71
C GLU A 395 -8.13 -13.53 4.01
N VAL A 396 -6.80 -13.65 3.89
CA VAL A 396 -5.88 -13.54 5.03
C VAL A 396 -6.05 -12.19 5.73
N LEU A 397 -6.11 -11.08 4.98
CA LEU A 397 -6.26 -9.74 5.56
C LEU A 397 -7.62 -9.53 6.24
N GLU A 398 -8.70 -10.02 5.63
CA GLU A 398 -10.05 -9.95 6.21
C GLU A 398 -10.17 -10.76 7.52
N LEU A 399 -9.51 -11.91 7.57
CA LEU A 399 -9.51 -12.79 8.72
C LEU A 399 -8.55 -12.34 9.83
N PHE A 400 -7.46 -11.65 9.48
CA PHE A 400 -6.42 -11.25 10.43
C PHE A 400 -6.98 -10.40 11.58
N GLU A 401 -7.74 -9.35 11.28
CA GLU A 401 -8.30 -8.46 12.32
C GLU A 401 -9.30 -9.17 13.25
N LYS A 402 -9.98 -10.18 12.73
CA LYS A 402 -10.88 -11.02 13.53
C LYS A 402 -10.07 -12.00 14.38
N GLY A 403 -9.08 -12.65 13.78
CA GLY A 403 -8.20 -13.60 14.46
C GLY A 403 -7.44 -12.99 15.61
N MET A 404 -6.95 -11.75 15.47
CA MET A 404 -6.32 -11.00 16.57
C MET A 404 -7.28 -10.76 17.75
N LYS A 405 -8.54 -10.42 17.48
CA LYS A 405 -9.55 -10.20 18.52
C LYS A 405 -10.06 -11.49 19.19
N GLN A 406 -9.99 -12.60 18.49
CA GLN A 406 -10.45 -13.91 18.94
C GLN A 406 -9.32 -14.75 19.55
N GLU A 407 -8.11 -14.17 19.69
CA GLU A 407 -6.92 -14.85 20.21
C GLU A 407 -6.57 -16.14 19.43
N GLU A 408 -6.80 -16.12 18.09
CA GLU A 408 -6.48 -17.25 17.22
C GLU A 408 -4.96 -17.42 16.97
N PHE A 409 -4.19 -16.39 17.30
CA PHE A 409 -2.73 -16.40 17.23
C PHE A 409 -2.14 -16.86 18.55
N VAL A 410 -1.41 -17.95 18.50
CA VAL A 410 -0.74 -18.54 19.68
C VAL A 410 0.76 -18.60 19.45
N VAL A 411 1.52 -18.53 20.53
CA VAL A 411 2.99 -18.59 20.50
C VAL A 411 3.45 -20.00 20.79
N TYR A 412 4.27 -20.55 19.91
CA TYR A 412 5.00 -21.80 20.10
C TYR A 412 6.47 -21.46 20.33
N TYR A 413 7.16 -22.28 21.06
CA TYR A 413 8.55 -22.10 21.42
C TYR A 413 9.40 -23.21 20.84
N GLN A 414 10.37 -22.87 19.99
CA GLN A 414 11.32 -23.85 19.45
C GLN A 414 12.63 -23.80 20.25
N PRO A 415 13.02 -24.92 20.89
CA PRO A 415 14.21 -24.95 21.74
C PRO A 415 15.50 -24.70 20.97
N LYS A 416 16.39 -23.87 21.55
CA LYS A 416 17.80 -23.71 21.20
C LYS A 416 18.63 -24.52 22.22
N VAL A 417 19.48 -25.41 21.74
CA VAL A 417 20.25 -26.33 22.57
C VAL A 417 21.73 -26.01 22.49
N ASN A 418 22.41 -25.93 23.61
CA ASN A 418 23.85 -25.78 23.64
C ASN A 418 24.56 -26.99 23.03
N ALA A 419 25.35 -26.78 22.01
CA ALA A 419 25.97 -27.85 21.21
C ALA A 419 26.87 -28.78 22.03
N ARG A 420 27.55 -28.28 23.08
CA ARG A 420 28.48 -29.05 23.91
C ARG A 420 27.77 -29.78 25.05
N THR A 421 26.90 -29.06 25.79
CA THR A 421 26.29 -29.58 27.04
C THR A 421 24.98 -30.34 26.78
N LYS A 422 24.41 -30.22 25.59
CA LYS A 422 23.08 -30.77 25.21
C LYS A 422 21.95 -30.28 26.13
N LYS A 423 22.10 -29.10 26.72
CA LYS A 423 21.07 -28.49 27.58
C LYS A 423 20.34 -27.39 26.81
N LEU A 424 19.07 -27.24 27.12
CA LEU A 424 18.29 -26.10 26.72
C LEU A 424 18.98 -24.82 27.16
N CYS A 425 19.21 -23.88 26.26
CA CYS A 425 19.89 -22.61 26.57
C CYS A 425 19.17 -21.39 26.01
N GLY A 426 18.13 -21.57 25.22
CA GLY A 426 17.27 -20.55 24.65
C GLY A 426 16.10 -21.15 23.90
N CYS A 427 15.25 -20.33 23.35
CA CYS A 427 14.23 -20.76 22.39
C CYS A 427 13.84 -19.61 21.47
N GLU A 428 13.20 -19.94 20.36
CA GLU A 428 12.59 -18.98 19.46
C GLU A 428 11.07 -19.02 19.59
N ALA A 429 10.46 -17.84 19.72
CA ALA A 429 9.02 -17.67 19.73
C ALA A 429 8.48 -17.60 18.30
N LEU A 430 7.61 -18.54 17.97
CA LEU A 430 7.08 -18.74 16.64
C LEU A 430 5.55 -18.66 16.67
N VAL A 431 4.99 -17.70 15.98
CA VAL A 431 3.53 -17.56 15.87
C VAL A 431 2.90 -18.73 15.12
N ARG A 432 1.73 -19.18 15.60
CA ARG A 432 0.85 -20.15 14.94
C ARG A 432 -0.56 -19.57 14.90
N TRP A 433 -1.17 -19.60 13.76
CA TRP A 433 -2.55 -19.14 13.59
C TRP A 433 -3.49 -20.33 13.47
N PHE A 434 -4.48 -20.43 14.34
CA PHE A 434 -5.52 -21.44 14.32
C PHE A 434 -6.87 -20.80 14.01
N HIS A 435 -7.29 -20.91 12.75
CA HIS A 435 -8.59 -20.42 12.33
C HIS A 435 -9.56 -21.59 12.24
N GLU A 436 -10.71 -21.50 12.94
CA GLU A 436 -11.71 -22.59 13.03
C GLU A 436 -11.11 -23.95 13.40
N GLY A 437 -10.11 -23.95 14.26
CA GLY A 437 -9.41 -25.17 14.71
C GLY A 437 -8.41 -25.75 13.73
N GLN A 438 -8.19 -25.12 12.57
CA GLN A 438 -7.18 -25.52 11.59
C GLN A 438 -5.98 -24.59 11.63
N MET A 439 -4.78 -25.16 11.56
CA MET A 439 -3.56 -24.35 11.51
C MET A 439 -3.35 -23.76 10.13
N VAL A 440 -3.34 -22.42 10.06
CA VAL A 440 -2.92 -21.66 8.89
C VAL A 440 -1.38 -21.58 8.89
N PRO A 441 -0.69 -22.08 7.85
CA PRO A 441 0.77 -22.09 7.83
C PRO A 441 1.35 -20.65 7.84
N PRO A 442 2.43 -20.37 8.61
CA PRO A 442 3.08 -19.06 8.63
C PRO A 442 3.45 -18.51 7.25
N GLY A 443 3.97 -19.36 6.37
CA GLY A 443 4.28 -18.98 4.98
C GLY A 443 3.08 -18.54 4.14
N LYS A 444 1.84 -18.75 4.59
CA LYS A 444 0.63 -18.29 3.91
C LYS A 444 0.23 -16.89 4.34
N PHE A 445 0.43 -16.51 5.63
CA PHE A 445 -0.06 -15.22 6.14
C PHE A 445 1.04 -14.19 6.41
N ILE A 446 2.22 -14.58 6.88
CA ILE A 446 3.29 -13.63 7.22
C ILE A 446 3.68 -12.75 6.02
N PRO A 447 3.96 -13.29 4.80
CA PRO A 447 4.32 -12.45 3.66
C PRO A 447 3.20 -11.48 3.25
N VAL A 448 1.93 -11.87 3.43
CA VAL A 448 0.78 -11.01 3.16
C VAL A 448 0.72 -9.85 4.15
N LEU A 449 0.88 -10.16 5.44
CA LEU A 449 0.89 -9.14 6.50
C LEU A 449 2.08 -8.18 6.36
N GLU A 450 3.25 -8.68 5.94
CA GLU A 450 4.42 -7.84 5.66
C GLU A 450 4.16 -6.87 4.51
N SER A 451 3.58 -7.36 3.40
CA SER A 451 3.31 -6.52 2.22
C SER A 451 2.32 -5.38 2.52
N GLU A 452 1.43 -5.55 3.49
CA GLU A 452 0.42 -4.57 3.90
C GLU A 452 0.76 -3.86 5.23
N GLY A 453 1.96 -4.11 5.77
CA GLY A 453 2.43 -3.49 7.01
C GLY A 453 1.75 -3.96 8.29
N LYS A 454 0.89 -4.98 8.20
CA LYS A 454 0.13 -5.53 9.35
C LYS A 454 0.97 -6.45 10.23
N VAL A 455 2.12 -6.93 9.74
CA VAL A 455 3.04 -7.75 10.51
C VAL A 455 3.54 -7.03 11.76
N VAL A 456 3.66 -5.70 11.72
CA VAL A 456 4.05 -4.88 12.88
C VAL A 456 3.13 -5.10 14.08
N GLU A 457 1.82 -5.18 13.84
CA GLU A 457 0.83 -5.45 14.89
C GLU A 457 0.96 -6.88 15.43
N LEU A 458 1.22 -7.85 14.54
CA LEU A 458 1.41 -9.25 14.91
C LEU A 458 2.68 -9.44 15.74
N ASP A 459 3.80 -8.84 15.36
CA ASP A 459 5.08 -9.00 16.05
C ASP A 459 4.98 -8.45 17.48
N PHE A 460 4.36 -7.28 17.68
CA PHE A 460 4.12 -6.75 19.03
C PHE A 460 3.15 -7.64 19.84
N TYR A 461 2.15 -8.22 19.21
CA TYR A 461 1.26 -9.17 19.87
C TYR A 461 2.03 -10.40 20.36
N VAL A 462 2.88 -10.98 19.50
CA VAL A 462 3.74 -12.12 19.86
C VAL A 462 4.70 -11.72 20.98
N PHE A 463 5.35 -10.58 20.87
CA PHE A 463 6.30 -10.11 21.89
C PHE A 463 5.64 -9.87 23.25
N GLU A 464 4.44 -9.31 23.27
CA GLU A 464 3.70 -9.13 24.52
C GLU A 464 3.31 -10.47 25.16
N HIS A 465 2.96 -11.48 24.33
CA HIS A 465 2.71 -12.84 24.81
C HIS A 465 3.98 -13.47 25.40
N VAL A 466 5.12 -13.33 24.75
CA VAL A 466 6.42 -13.79 25.26
C VAL A 466 6.71 -13.17 26.63
N CYS A 467 6.53 -11.85 26.76
CA CYS A 467 6.74 -11.18 28.05
C CYS A 467 5.79 -11.70 29.16
N ARG A 468 4.53 -11.92 28.81
CA ARG A 468 3.53 -12.49 29.74
C ARG A 468 3.93 -13.90 30.18
N ASP A 469 4.33 -14.75 29.25
CA ASP A 469 4.70 -16.15 29.54
C ASP A 469 5.97 -16.21 30.41
N ILE A 470 6.98 -15.37 30.14
CA ILE A 470 8.17 -15.23 31.01
C ILE A 470 7.76 -14.84 32.43
N ALA A 471 6.91 -13.82 32.57
CA ALA A 471 6.45 -13.37 33.89
C ALA A 471 5.69 -14.48 34.64
N GLU A 472 4.90 -15.28 33.94
CA GLU A 472 4.18 -16.43 34.49
C GLU A 472 5.15 -17.51 34.98
N TRP A 473 6.14 -17.90 34.18
CA TRP A 473 7.16 -18.90 34.60
C TRP A 473 7.97 -18.43 35.81
N VAL A 474 8.43 -17.18 35.80
CA VAL A 474 9.15 -16.61 36.94
C VAL A 474 8.27 -16.64 38.21
N LYS A 475 6.99 -16.30 38.11
CA LYS A 475 6.02 -16.36 39.20
C LYS A 475 5.79 -17.79 39.72
N LYS A 476 5.87 -18.80 38.84
CA LYS A 476 5.81 -20.22 39.17
C LYS A 476 7.12 -20.74 39.79
N GLY A 477 8.17 -19.93 39.82
CA GLY A 477 9.51 -20.35 40.28
C GLY A 477 10.29 -21.16 39.23
N ILE A 478 9.88 -21.12 37.98
CA ILE A 478 10.57 -21.74 36.86
C ILE A 478 11.52 -20.70 36.26
N GLU A 479 12.81 -21.00 36.20
CA GLU A 479 13.80 -20.11 35.58
C GLU A 479 13.65 -20.18 34.04
N PRO A 480 13.26 -19.09 33.36
CA PRO A 480 13.15 -19.07 31.91
C PRO A 480 14.54 -19.11 31.25
N VAL A 481 14.60 -19.58 30.01
CA VAL A 481 15.75 -19.38 29.14
C VAL A 481 15.54 -18.10 28.34
N ARG A 482 16.58 -17.64 27.63
CA ARG A 482 16.45 -16.50 26.70
C ARG A 482 15.51 -16.87 25.55
N ILE A 483 14.55 -15.99 25.27
CA ILE A 483 13.56 -16.17 24.23
C ILE A 483 13.79 -15.14 23.13
N SER A 484 14.00 -15.60 21.92
CA SER A 484 14.07 -14.73 20.77
C SER A 484 12.68 -14.51 20.15
N SER A 485 12.41 -13.27 19.78
CA SER A 485 11.19 -12.86 19.10
C SER A 485 11.52 -12.15 17.80
N ASN A 486 10.84 -12.53 16.73
CA ASN A 486 11.02 -11.99 15.41
C ASN A 486 10.42 -10.58 15.29
N PHE A 487 11.16 -9.66 14.67
CA PHE A 487 10.70 -8.31 14.34
C PHE A 487 10.97 -8.02 12.87
N SER A 488 9.91 -7.78 12.10
CA SER A 488 10.04 -7.39 10.70
C SER A 488 10.81 -6.07 10.56
N LYS A 489 11.60 -5.94 9.50
CA LYS A 489 12.31 -4.69 9.17
C LYS A 489 11.40 -3.46 9.10
N LEU A 490 10.10 -3.63 8.90
CA LEU A 490 9.15 -2.53 8.86
C LEU A 490 9.10 -1.75 10.19
N HIS A 491 9.45 -2.39 11.29
CA HIS A 491 9.57 -1.72 12.59
C HIS A 491 10.65 -0.64 12.63
N LEU A 492 11.71 -0.76 11.82
CA LEU A 492 12.80 0.22 11.77
C LEU A 492 12.35 1.60 11.30
N GLN A 493 11.18 1.69 10.66
CA GLN A 493 10.57 2.98 10.30
C GLN A 493 9.97 3.71 11.51
N ASN A 494 9.77 3.02 12.63
CA ASN A 494 9.31 3.61 13.88
C ASN A 494 10.50 4.11 14.72
N PRO A 495 10.70 5.41 14.87
CA PRO A 495 11.83 5.95 15.65
C PRO A 495 11.74 5.67 17.15
N ASN A 496 10.55 5.26 17.65
CA ASN A 496 10.30 4.94 19.04
C ASN A 496 10.30 3.42 19.32
N LEU A 497 10.68 2.59 18.33
CA LEU A 497 10.64 1.12 18.46
C LEU A 497 11.27 0.62 19.77
N ALA A 498 12.45 1.14 20.13
CA ALA A 498 13.13 0.74 21.35
C ALA A 498 12.29 1.02 22.60
N GLU A 499 11.70 2.21 22.69
CA GLU A 499 10.85 2.59 23.83
C GLU A 499 9.56 1.77 23.88
N ASP A 500 8.96 1.45 22.73
CA ASP A 500 7.77 0.62 22.65
C ASP A 500 8.05 -0.79 23.20
N ILE A 501 9.17 -1.40 22.79
CA ILE A 501 9.63 -2.71 23.31
C ILE A 501 9.88 -2.64 24.81
N LEU A 502 10.67 -1.66 25.27
CA LEU A 502 11.01 -1.49 26.68
C LEU A 502 9.77 -1.21 27.54
N SER A 503 8.78 -0.51 27.00
CA SER A 503 7.52 -0.27 27.71
C SER A 503 6.75 -1.55 28.00
N ILE A 504 6.73 -2.49 27.05
CA ILE A 504 6.12 -3.81 27.22
C ILE A 504 6.91 -4.62 28.24
N MET A 505 8.24 -4.64 28.15
CA MET A 505 9.09 -5.33 29.13
C MET A 505 8.87 -4.80 30.55
N ARG A 506 8.82 -3.48 30.73
CA ARG A 506 8.52 -2.84 32.02
C ARG A 506 7.12 -3.19 32.55
N LYS A 507 6.13 -3.25 31.67
CA LYS A 507 4.75 -3.63 32.04
C LYS A 507 4.68 -5.01 32.73
N TYR A 508 5.51 -5.95 32.27
CA TYR A 508 5.58 -7.32 32.79
C TYR A 508 6.77 -7.57 33.71
N GLU A 509 7.54 -6.53 34.05
CA GLU A 509 8.73 -6.60 34.91
C GLU A 509 9.79 -7.61 34.43
N ILE A 510 10.03 -7.65 33.10
CA ILE A 510 10.92 -8.61 32.47
C ILE A 510 12.38 -8.18 32.58
N ASP A 511 13.22 -9.10 33.11
CA ASP A 511 14.67 -8.94 33.08
C ASP A 511 15.19 -9.03 31.62
N PRO A 512 15.93 -8.04 31.12
CA PRO A 512 16.45 -8.01 29.76
C PRO A 512 17.22 -9.27 29.34
N LYS A 513 17.85 -9.96 30.24
CA LYS A 513 18.61 -11.20 29.97
C LYS A 513 17.75 -12.31 29.31
N TYR A 514 16.42 -12.27 29.49
CA TYR A 514 15.49 -13.27 28.94
C TYR A 514 15.00 -12.94 27.53
N ILE A 515 15.30 -11.75 27.01
CA ILE A 515 14.84 -11.29 25.71
C ILE A 515 15.97 -11.26 24.71
N GLU A 516 15.67 -11.75 23.50
CA GLU A 516 16.47 -11.61 22.31
C GLU A 516 15.57 -11.13 21.14
N LEU A 517 15.97 -10.09 20.44
CA LEU A 517 15.21 -9.55 19.30
C LEU A 517 15.85 -10.00 18.00
N GLU A 518 15.11 -10.75 17.19
CA GLU A 518 15.58 -11.26 15.91
C GLU A 518 15.23 -10.29 14.78
N LEU A 519 16.22 -9.93 13.98
CA LEU A 519 16.11 -8.99 12.88
C LEU A 519 16.63 -9.64 11.60
N THR A 520 15.86 -9.60 10.52
CA THR A 520 16.24 -10.22 9.24
C THR A 520 17.32 -9.44 8.50
N GLU A 521 18.19 -10.16 7.76
CA GLU A 521 19.32 -9.59 6.99
C GLU A 521 18.89 -8.65 5.86
N SER A 522 17.71 -8.77 5.28
CA SER A 522 17.31 -8.09 4.05
C SER A 522 17.01 -6.61 4.25
N SER A 523 18.04 -5.77 4.35
CA SER A 523 17.92 -4.33 4.58
C SER A 523 18.59 -3.52 3.48
N GLY A 524 17.93 -2.46 2.99
CA GLY A 524 18.53 -1.43 2.16
C GLY A 524 19.54 -0.58 2.95
N TYR A 525 20.29 0.29 2.27
CA TYR A 525 21.31 1.13 2.92
C TYR A 525 20.73 2.07 4.01
N ASP A 526 19.54 2.62 3.77
CA ASP A 526 18.87 3.51 4.71
C ASP A 526 18.38 2.74 5.97
N ASP A 527 17.96 1.50 5.79
CA ASP A 527 17.56 0.62 6.88
C ASP A 527 18.75 0.26 7.80
N LEU A 528 19.96 0.17 7.26
CA LEU A 528 21.18 -0.15 8.01
C LEU A 528 21.49 0.90 9.09
N VAL A 529 21.30 2.17 8.80
CA VAL A 529 21.54 3.27 9.78
C VAL A 529 20.56 3.16 10.93
N MET A 530 19.29 2.89 10.63
CA MET A 530 18.26 2.72 11.64
C MET A 530 18.49 1.45 12.47
N LEU A 531 18.86 0.37 11.80
CA LEU A 531 19.19 -0.90 12.45
C LEU A 531 20.37 -0.75 13.43
N LYS A 532 21.45 -0.09 13.04
CA LYS A 532 22.61 0.20 13.92
C LYS A 532 22.18 0.99 15.16
N LYS A 533 21.35 2.01 14.96
CA LYS A 533 20.84 2.82 16.06
C LYS A 533 19.99 1.98 17.02
N PHE A 534 19.10 1.17 16.49
CA PHE A 534 18.22 0.30 17.26
C PHE A 534 19.02 -0.73 18.06
N VAL A 535 19.92 -1.47 17.41
CA VAL A 535 20.77 -2.47 18.09
C VAL A 535 21.60 -1.81 19.20
N LYS A 536 22.18 -0.63 18.95
CA LYS A 536 22.90 0.10 19.99
C LYS A 536 22.03 0.46 21.19
N GLN A 537 20.81 0.92 20.95
CA GLN A 537 19.86 1.23 22.02
C GLN A 537 19.47 -0.02 22.84
N MET A 538 19.29 -1.16 22.18
CA MET A 538 18.97 -2.42 22.84
C MET A 538 20.16 -2.90 23.69
N ASN A 539 21.38 -2.80 23.17
CA ASN A 539 22.60 -3.15 23.92
C ASN A 539 22.80 -2.27 25.16
N GLU A 540 22.50 -0.96 25.07
CA GLU A 540 22.54 -0.04 26.22
C GLU A 540 21.55 -0.46 27.33
N GLU A 541 20.41 -1.06 26.95
CA GLU A 541 19.38 -1.59 27.86
C GLU A 541 19.58 -3.08 28.19
N GLN A 542 20.71 -3.67 27.79
CA GLN A 542 21.07 -5.08 28.02
C GLN A 542 20.08 -6.09 27.40
N VAL A 543 19.32 -5.69 26.40
CA VAL A 543 18.47 -6.55 25.58
C VAL A 543 19.30 -7.11 24.43
N HIS A 544 19.33 -8.44 24.32
CA HIS A 544 20.10 -9.10 23.27
C HIS A 544 19.45 -8.96 21.91
N THR A 545 20.30 -8.87 20.89
CA THR A 545 19.86 -8.81 19.50
C THR A 545 20.49 -9.91 18.68
N SER A 546 19.76 -10.45 17.73
CA SER A 546 20.26 -11.45 16.79
C SER A 546 19.97 -11.07 15.34
N MET A 547 20.87 -11.52 14.48
CA MET A 547 20.74 -11.42 13.03
C MET A 547 20.24 -12.77 12.49
N ASP A 548 19.08 -12.76 11.87
CA ASP A 548 18.45 -13.95 11.31
C ASP A 548 18.75 -14.12 9.81
N ASP A 549 18.60 -15.35 9.30
CA ASP A 549 18.82 -15.74 7.90
C ASP A 549 20.19 -15.33 7.34
N PHE A 550 21.24 -15.28 8.17
CA PHE A 550 22.57 -14.83 7.77
C PHE A 550 23.13 -15.67 6.60
N GLY A 551 23.53 -14.98 5.54
CA GLY A 551 24.15 -15.59 4.35
C GLY A 551 23.19 -15.86 3.21
N THR A 552 21.90 -15.58 3.34
CA THR A 552 20.93 -15.67 2.25
C THR A 552 20.90 -14.42 1.36
N GLY A 553 21.47 -13.30 1.84
CA GLY A 553 21.53 -12.00 1.18
C GLY A 553 22.90 -11.59 0.65
N TYR A 554 22.95 -10.50 -0.13
CA TYR A 554 24.18 -9.97 -0.77
C TYR A 554 25.08 -9.17 0.18
N SER A 555 24.64 -8.85 1.40
CA SER A 555 25.28 -7.86 2.28
C SER A 555 25.80 -8.41 3.61
N SER A 556 25.70 -9.71 3.86
CA SER A 556 25.92 -10.41 5.13
C SER A 556 27.20 -10.02 5.88
N LEU A 557 28.36 -10.06 5.21
CA LEU A 557 29.65 -9.76 5.84
C LEU A 557 29.81 -8.27 6.19
N SER A 558 29.21 -7.38 5.41
CA SER A 558 29.21 -5.94 5.69
C SER A 558 28.35 -5.63 6.91
N MET A 559 27.21 -6.28 7.03
CA MET A 559 26.33 -6.14 8.18
C MET A 559 26.96 -6.67 9.46
N LEU A 560 27.61 -7.83 9.40
CA LEU A 560 28.32 -8.41 10.54
C LEU A 560 29.44 -7.51 11.09
N LYS A 561 30.10 -6.77 10.21
CA LYS A 561 31.12 -5.77 10.58
C LYS A 561 30.49 -4.53 11.22
N ASP A 562 29.35 -4.14 10.71
CA ASP A 562 28.79 -2.81 10.93
C ASP A 562 27.70 -2.76 12.00
N VAL A 563 27.05 -3.89 12.34
CA VAL A 563 25.98 -4.00 13.33
C VAL A 563 26.46 -4.85 14.50
N ASP A 564 26.32 -4.31 15.72
CA ASP A 564 26.84 -4.92 16.94
C ASP A 564 25.80 -5.87 17.58
N VAL A 565 25.37 -6.90 16.82
CA VAL A 565 24.45 -7.93 17.34
C VAL A 565 25.20 -8.94 18.23
N ASP A 566 24.49 -9.54 19.18
CA ASP A 566 25.05 -10.54 20.10
C ASP A 566 25.09 -11.94 19.48
N VAL A 567 24.11 -12.26 18.64
CA VAL A 567 23.88 -13.58 18.08
C VAL A 567 23.75 -13.52 16.56
N VAL A 568 24.31 -14.52 15.88
CA VAL A 568 24.18 -14.72 14.44
C VAL A 568 23.57 -16.10 14.20
N LYS A 569 22.45 -16.15 13.48
CA LYS A 569 21.72 -17.36 13.13
C LYS A 569 22.11 -17.76 11.71
N LEU A 570 22.68 -18.94 11.54
CA LEU A 570 23.02 -19.52 10.25
C LEU A 570 21.83 -20.35 9.74
N ASP A 571 21.32 -19.94 8.60
CA ASP A 571 20.16 -20.61 7.96
C ASP A 571 20.45 -22.07 7.60
N LYS A 572 19.40 -22.89 7.62
CA LYS A 572 19.43 -24.32 7.24
C LYS A 572 20.13 -24.59 5.90
N SER A 573 20.08 -23.66 4.94
CA SER A 573 20.69 -23.84 3.61
C SER A 573 22.18 -24.07 3.67
N PHE A 574 22.86 -23.59 4.70
CA PHE A 574 24.29 -23.87 4.93
C PHE A 574 24.56 -25.34 5.21
N LEU A 575 23.65 -26.05 5.87
CA LEU A 575 23.80 -27.46 6.21
C LEU A 575 23.59 -28.41 5.02
N ASN A 576 23.08 -27.89 3.89
CA ASN A 576 22.85 -28.68 2.69
C ASN A 576 24.17 -29.30 2.16
N GLY A 577 24.31 -30.61 2.26
CA GLY A 577 25.49 -31.36 1.80
C GLY A 577 26.40 -31.88 2.93
N VAL A 578 26.25 -31.41 4.17
CA VAL A 578 26.99 -31.96 5.33
C VAL A 578 26.69 -33.45 5.51
N ASP A 579 25.43 -33.84 5.41
CA ASP A 579 25.05 -35.26 5.45
C ASP A 579 25.67 -36.12 4.33
N GLN A 580 26.00 -35.47 3.19
CA GLN A 580 26.60 -36.11 2.04
C GLN A 580 28.15 -36.14 2.13
N GLY A 581 28.74 -35.46 3.13
CA GLY A 581 30.19 -35.40 3.33
C GLY A 581 30.91 -34.49 2.33
N ASP A 582 30.27 -33.36 1.96
CA ASP A 582 30.87 -32.30 1.12
C ASP A 582 31.93 -31.51 1.92
N GLU A 583 33.19 -32.00 1.88
CA GLU A 583 34.29 -31.36 2.61
C GLU A 583 34.49 -29.88 2.32
N SER A 584 34.14 -29.41 1.13
CA SER A 584 34.27 -27.99 0.76
C SER A 584 33.29 -27.14 1.54
N LYS A 585 32.04 -27.61 1.65
CA LYS A 585 31.02 -26.95 2.43
C LYS A 585 31.27 -27.01 3.92
N GLU A 586 31.68 -28.18 4.41
CA GLU A 586 32.07 -28.36 5.82
C GLU A 586 33.17 -27.36 6.21
N LYS A 587 34.21 -27.21 5.38
CA LYS A 587 35.29 -26.21 5.61
C LYS A 587 34.75 -24.79 5.60
N MET A 588 33.87 -24.46 4.64
CA MET A 588 33.29 -23.14 4.55
C MET A 588 32.48 -22.79 5.81
N ILE A 589 31.60 -23.69 6.26
CA ILE A 589 30.80 -23.53 7.48
C ILE A 589 31.70 -23.38 8.71
N SER A 590 32.73 -24.24 8.81
CA SER A 590 33.70 -24.19 9.90
C SER A 590 34.40 -22.82 9.98
N HIS A 591 34.89 -22.30 8.85
CA HIS A 591 35.53 -20.98 8.80
C HIS A 591 34.56 -19.85 9.14
N LEU A 592 33.29 -19.97 8.70
CA LEU A 592 32.25 -19.00 8.99
C LEU A 592 31.95 -18.94 10.50
N ILE A 593 31.74 -20.10 11.13
CA ILE A 593 31.50 -20.20 12.56
C ILE A 593 32.69 -19.61 13.35
N HIS A 594 33.92 -19.99 13.02
CA HIS A 594 35.10 -19.44 13.70
C HIS A 594 35.19 -17.92 13.52
N MET A 595 34.97 -17.40 12.30
CA MET A 595 35.01 -15.95 12.02
C MET A 595 33.97 -15.20 12.88
N ILE A 596 32.73 -15.70 12.99
CA ILE A 596 31.69 -15.08 13.81
C ILE A 596 32.08 -15.09 15.30
N ARG A 597 32.64 -16.19 15.76
CA ARG A 597 33.11 -16.34 17.16
C ARG A 597 34.33 -15.47 17.46
N ASP A 598 35.26 -15.31 16.51
CA ASP A 598 36.40 -14.40 16.62
C ASP A 598 35.97 -12.93 16.79
N LEU A 599 34.78 -12.59 16.25
CA LEU A 599 34.12 -11.32 16.47
C LEU A 599 33.34 -11.26 17.80
N GLN A 600 33.51 -12.27 18.67
CA GLN A 600 32.86 -12.38 19.98
C GLN A 600 31.30 -12.43 19.88
N ARG A 601 30.78 -13.04 18.80
CA ARG A 601 29.34 -13.28 18.61
C ARG A 601 29.01 -14.74 18.88
N THR A 602 27.81 -14.99 19.42
CA THR A 602 27.28 -16.34 19.56
C THR A 602 26.73 -16.83 18.23
N VAL A 603 27.01 -18.09 17.87
CA VAL A 603 26.52 -18.71 16.65
C VAL A 603 25.38 -19.67 16.96
N VAL A 604 24.26 -19.50 16.29
CA VAL A 604 23.14 -20.47 16.27
C VAL A 604 23.08 -21.09 14.88
N CYS A 605 23.08 -22.40 14.77
CA CYS A 605 22.79 -23.11 13.52
C CYS A 605 21.37 -23.66 13.53
N GLU A 606 20.62 -23.28 12.51
CA GLU A 606 19.21 -23.64 12.38
C GLU A 606 18.98 -24.89 11.52
N GLY A 607 17.78 -25.46 11.67
CA GLY A 607 17.29 -26.54 10.83
C GLY A 607 18.06 -27.85 10.95
N VAL A 608 18.72 -28.09 12.07
CA VAL A 608 19.45 -29.34 12.32
C VAL A 608 18.46 -30.50 12.50
N GLU A 609 18.52 -31.47 11.60
CA GLU A 609 17.61 -32.62 11.59
C GLU A 609 18.30 -33.95 11.84
N THR A 610 19.63 -34.03 11.65
CA THR A 610 20.35 -35.28 11.73
C THR A 610 21.45 -35.29 12.80
N LYS A 611 21.76 -36.45 13.32
CA LYS A 611 22.86 -36.65 14.27
C LYS A 611 24.23 -36.31 13.62
N LYS A 612 24.38 -36.50 12.34
CA LYS A 612 25.63 -36.20 11.62
C LYS A 612 25.87 -34.69 11.54
N GLU A 613 24.83 -33.92 11.22
CA GLU A 613 24.90 -32.45 11.26
C GLU A 613 25.24 -31.95 12.68
N TYR A 614 24.60 -32.53 13.69
CA TYR A 614 24.89 -32.19 15.10
C TYR A 614 26.36 -32.46 15.47
N GLU A 615 26.89 -33.66 15.18
CA GLU A 615 28.27 -33.99 15.53
C GLU A 615 29.28 -33.15 14.75
N PHE A 616 28.98 -32.78 13.50
CA PHE A 616 29.76 -31.81 12.73
C PHE A 616 29.80 -30.45 13.41
N LEU A 617 28.64 -29.87 13.69
CA LEU A 617 28.51 -28.55 14.30
C LEU A 617 29.18 -28.50 15.69
N LYS A 618 29.06 -29.54 16.46
CA LYS A 618 29.76 -29.69 17.73
C LYS A 618 31.28 -29.74 17.53
N GLY A 619 31.75 -30.39 16.47
CA GLY A 619 33.16 -30.50 16.13
C GLY A 619 33.81 -29.19 15.68
N VAL A 620 33.03 -28.26 15.14
CA VAL A 620 33.48 -26.92 14.71
C VAL A 620 33.15 -25.84 15.75
N ASP A 621 32.83 -26.25 16.98
CA ASP A 621 32.58 -25.35 18.11
C ASP A 621 31.39 -24.39 17.91
N CYS A 622 30.33 -24.81 17.20
CA CYS A 622 29.06 -24.06 17.19
C CYS A 622 28.53 -23.93 18.64
N ASP A 623 27.99 -22.77 18.99
CA ASP A 623 27.55 -22.49 20.35
C ASP A 623 26.17 -23.10 20.64
N MET A 624 25.20 -22.85 19.75
CA MET A 624 23.81 -23.27 19.90
C MET A 624 23.30 -23.92 18.62
N ILE A 625 22.35 -24.77 18.76
CA ILE A 625 21.73 -25.55 17.67
C ILE A 625 20.22 -25.52 17.86
N GLN A 626 19.52 -25.29 16.77
CA GLN A 626 18.05 -25.32 16.70
C GLN A 626 17.62 -26.26 15.56
N GLY A 627 16.67 -27.14 15.82
CA GLY A 627 16.18 -28.02 14.77
C GLY A 627 15.40 -29.23 15.28
N TYR A 628 14.79 -29.96 14.33
CA TYR A 628 13.90 -31.10 14.63
C TYR A 628 14.62 -32.32 15.19
N LEU A 629 15.94 -32.31 15.20
CA LEU A 629 16.72 -33.33 15.88
C LEU A 629 16.44 -33.32 17.39
N PHE A 630 16.15 -32.17 17.96
CA PHE A 630 15.84 -31.99 19.37
C PHE A 630 14.33 -31.93 19.60
N ASP A 631 13.71 -30.81 19.24
CA ASP A 631 12.27 -30.65 19.33
C ASP A 631 11.75 -29.81 18.14
N LYS A 632 10.51 -30.07 17.75
CA LYS A 632 9.72 -29.16 16.92
C LYS A 632 9.27 -27.98 17.79
N PRO A 633 8.77 -26.88 17.21
CA PRO A 633 8.13 -25.84 17.99
C PRO A 633 7.05 -26.42 18.92
N LEU A 634 7.18 -26.17 20.21
CA LEU A 634 6.33 -26.70 21.27
C LEU A 634 5.29 -25.65 21.69
N PRO A 635 4.03 -26.04 21.96
CA PRO A 635 3.08 -25.15 22.61
C PRO A 635 3.54 -24.79 24.03
N HIS A 636 2.98 -23.71 24.59
CA HIS A 636 3.35 -23.15 25.89
C HIS A 636 3.51 -24.22 27.00
N ASP A 637 2.52 -25.10 27.19
CA ASP A 637 2.52 -26.09 28.29
C ASP A 637 3.61 -27.17 28.11
N GLU A 638 3.88 -27.58 26.88
CA GLU A 638 4.94 -28.53 26.58
C GLU A 638 6.32 -27.89 26.76
N PHE A 639 6.46 -26.61 26.39
CA PHE A 639 7.70 -25.88 26.58
C PHE A 639 7.97 -25.59 28.06
N GLU A 640 6.95 -25.31 28.88
CA GLU A 640 7.09 -25.20 30.34
C GLU A 640 7.65 -26.49 30.96
N GLN A 641 7.19 -27.65 30.50
CA GLN A 641 7.78 -28.93 30.93
C GLN A 641 9.24 -29.07 30.48
N ARG A 642 9.59 -28.54 29.28
CA ARG A 642 10.96 -28.55 28.78
C ARG A 642 11.88 -27.65 29.63
N LEU A 643 11.43 -26.51 30.12
CA LEU A 643 12.18 -25.67 31.05
C LEU A 643 12.57 -26.41 32.32
N THR A 644 11.69 -27.27 32.83
CA THR A 644 11.97 -28.06 34.03
C THR A 644 12.85 -29.29 33.76
N HIS A 645 12.93 -29.75 32.49
CA HIS A 645 13.75 -30.89 32.05
C HIS A 645 14.66 -30.50 30.91
N PRO A 646 15.69 -29.68 31.13
CA PRO A 646 16.45 -29.02 30.06
C PRO A 646 17.46 -29.93 29.35
N GLU A 647 17.61 -31.19 29.70
CA GLU A 647 18.62 -32.10 29.11
C GLU A 647 18.08 -32.89 27.92
N TYR A 648 18.86 -32.98 26.84
CA TYR A 648 18.56 -33.74 25.65
C TYR A 648 19.44 -35.01 25.54
N LYS A 649 18.81 -36.08 25.15
CA LYS A 649 19.50 -37.38 24.85
C LYS A 649 19.57 -37.52 23.33
N VAL A 650 20.72 -37.19 22.71
CA VAL A 650 20.97 -37.30 21.26
C VAL A 650 22.12 -38.28 21.01
#